data_d489dcb9b1e2fa6f971fa720b8e0748f
#
_entry.id   d489dcb9b1e2fa6f971fa720b8e0748f
#
_cell.length_a   1.000
_cell.length_b   1.000
_cell.length_c   1.000
_cell.angle_alpha   90.00
_cell.angle_beta   90.00
_cell.angle_gamma   90.00
#
_symmetry.space_group_name_H-M   'P 1'
#
loop_
_entity.id
_entity.type
_entity.pdbx_description
1 polymer ?
#
loop_
_entity_poly.entity_id
_entity_poly.type
_entity_poly.pdbx_seq_one_letter_code
_entity_poly.pdbx_strand_id
1 'polypeptide(L)'
;MKKYVRYLLVLLMCGFLTEVKAQTTFQVDGINYYLDGSEARVSDNQYYSGSKIIIPNSVLYDGKNYPVTSIADSAFYGNWRLIEVTIPNSVTTIGSWAFDGCSNLTEVTIPNSVTTIGDGAFDGCSDLTEVTIPNSVTTIGDYAFHKCSDLTAITIPNSVKTIGNWAFYRCTGLTTVTMGNSMKNIGSSAFEGCTGLTEVTIPNSVTSIGSRAFEDCTGLTTVIWNARNAEYYNGLSYDSPFSNCDRLTDFVFGEEVEHIPAYLCRELTLLNTIVIPNSVTSIGISAFDGCSGLTEVIWNARNVQDFQDNSSRPFSGCDRLTDFVFGEEVEHIPAYLCRELTLLNTIVIPNSVTSIGTNAFSFCRGLTKVSIPNSVKTIGNWAFYRCTGLTTVTIGNSVTSIGNRAFYSCTSLTEVSIPNSVKTIEFRAFEGCTGLKTVTIGNSVTTIGESAFYSCTSLTEVSIPNSVTSIGSGAFEDCSGLKTVTIGNSVTTIGDGTFNGCTSLKTVIWNARNVQDTFLSETWIPKPPFPDSDRLTEFVFGEEVEYIPAYLCYQLASLKKLVIGNSVTSIGNHAFFCCSGLTEVTIPNSVTSIGDYAFADCTGLTEITIPNAVTTIEGYAFTRCTGLKTVTIGNSVTTIEDGAFNGCTGLTEVSIPNSVTSIGDYAFADCTGLTEIAIPNAVTTIEGYAFTRCTGLKTVTIGNSVTTIEDGAFNGCTQMESVTIGEKVESIGESAFAKCNSLTAVTSKAVTPPQIWATTFDDYAMTLYVPAGCKSKYAETKYWRNFTDIRETGVTLHTVTANATDETMGYVIGAGEYPQGSTATLVAVPFGQNYFVRWNDGNTDNPRTITVTGDMTFTAEFAPVGSAVETLENGERGIYATGRTLHVENGGESYRVYTAAGRLVYTGNDSSVTLSAPGMYIVHTGDRSQKVAVK
;
A
#
# COMPACT_ATOMS: atom_id res chain seq x y z
N MET A 1 53.17 32.70 2.40
CA MET A 1 53.89 33.57 3.37
C MET A 1 53.10 33.76 4.70
N LYS A 2 52.44 32.71 5.26
CA LYS A 2 51.80 32.73 6.59
C LYS A 2 52.12 31.47 7.44
N LYS A 3 53.06 30.63 7.01
CA LYS A 3 53.50 29.41 7.71
C LYS A 3 54.89 29.49 8.34
N TYR A 4 55.64 30.58 8.10
CA TYR A 4 56.99 30.75 8.62
C TYR A 4 57.13 31.76 9.77
N VAL A 5 56.02 32.45 10.14
CA VAL A 5 56.06 33.43 11.24
C VAL A 5 55.75 32.80 12.62
N ARG A 6 55.23 31.56 12.64
CA ARG A 6 54.94 30.86 13.92
C ARG A 6 56.10 30.08 14.53
N TYR A 7 57.18 29.86 13.77
CA TYR A 7 58.38 29.21 14.30
C TYR A 7 59.42 30.16 14.85
N LEU A 8 59.30 31.46 14.55
CA LEU A 8 60.24 32.49 15.07
C LEU A 8 59.78 33.10 16.38
N LEU A 9 58.52 32.90 16.83
CA LEU A 9 57.99 33.45 18.10
C LEU A 9 58.12 32.47 19.28
N VAL A 10 58.43 31.19 19.02
CA VAL A 10 58.68 30.20 20.08
C VAL A 10 60.15 30.23 20.55
N LEU A 11 61.07 30.80 19.78
CA LEU A 11 62.47 30.92 20.14
C LEU A 11 62.82 32.21 20.91
N LEU A 12 61.83 33.07 21.17
CA LEU A 12 62.09 34.36 21.90
C LEU A 12 61.35 34.50 23.23
N MET A 13 60.72 33.43 23.74
CA MET A 13 60.05 33.42 25.07
C MET A 13 60.54 32.32 26.02
N CYS A 14 61.66 31.68 25.79
CA CYS A 14 62.35 30.85 26.79
C CYS A 14 63.71 31.43 27.21
N GLY A 15 63.69 32.69 27.54
CA GLY A 15 64.79 33.32 28.29
C GLY A 15 64.54 33.28 29.79
N PHE A 16 64.03 32.14 30.34
CA PHE A 16 64.26 31.84 31.73
C PHE A 16 65.45 30.89 31.80
N LEU A 17 66.62 31.48 32.07
CA LEU A 17 67.72 30.79 32.68
C LEU A 17 67.25 30.16 33.97
N THR A 18 66.63 28.93 33.88
CA THR A 18 66.73 28.01 35.00
C THR A 18 68.19 27.63 35.04
N GLU A 19 68.89 28.04 36.12
CA GLU A 19 70.15 27.48 36.47
C GLU A 19 70.03 25.96 36.40
N VAL A 20 70.57 25.32 35.38
CA VAL A 20 70.83 23.90 35.41
C VAL A 20 71.82 23.71 36.55
N LYS A 21 71.33 23.58 37.76
CA LYS A 21 72.20 23.06 38.84
C LYS A 21 72.74 21.74 38.29
N ALA A 22 74.04 21.67 38.12
CA ALA A 22 74.73 20.43 37.83
C ALA A 22 74.25 19.41 38.86
N GLN A 23 73.43 18.39 38.40
CA GLN A 23 73.01 17.32 39.27
C GLN A 23 74.21 16.69 39.94
N THR A 24 74.23 16.67 41.22
CA THR A 24 75.32 16.05 41.95
C THR A 24 75.19 14.54 41.81
N THR A 25 76.00 13.90 40.97
CA THR A 25 76.05 12.44 40.81
C THR A 25 77.09 11.84 41.67
N PHE A 26 76.89 10.68 42.22
CA PHE A 26 77.85 9.93 43.03
C PHE A 26 77.54 8.44 42.95
N GLN A 27 78.48 7.62 43.40
CA GLN A 27 78.36 6.16 43.40
C GLN A 27 78.49 5.60 44.83
N VAL A 28 77.65 4.65 45.19
CA VAL A 28 77.70 3.86 46.42
C VAL A 28 77.50 2.40 46.05
N ASP A 29 78.38 1.52 46.54
CA ASP A 29 78.37 0.07 46.27
C ASP A 29 78.20 -0.32 44.80
N GLY A 30 78.80 0.50 43.91
CA GLY A 30 78.76 0.31 42.48
C GLY A 30 77.49 0.83 41.78
N ILE A 31 76.49 1.36 42.53
CA ILE A 31 75.23 1.95 42.05
C ILE A 31 75.40 3.46 41.96
N ASN A 32 75.04 4.05 40.83
CA ASN A 32 75.08 5.49 40.57
C ASN A 32 73.77 6.14 41.10
N TYR A 33 73.91 7.27 41.77
CA TYR A 33 72.85 8.08 42.27
C TYR A 33 73.06 9.54 41.88
N TYR A 34 71.97 10.32 41.88
CA TYR A 34 72.02 11.77 41.91
C TYR A 34 71.17 12.34 43.06
N LEU A 35 71.50 13.51 43.52
CA LEU A 35 70.72 14.20 44.55
C LEU A 35 69.64 15.08 43.92
N ASP A 36 68.47 14.93 44.44
CA ASP A 36 67.33 15.77 44.15
C ASP A 36 66.81 16.40 45.46
N GLY A 37 67.34 17.53 45.75
CA GLY A 37 67.10 18.24 47.03
C GLY A 37 67.59 17.45 48.25
N SER A 38 66.74 16.92 49.07
CA SER A 38 67.03 16.16 50.28
C SER A 38 66.99 14.64 50.06
N GLU A 39 66.81 14.18 48.83
CA GLU A 39 66.60 12.77 48.45
C GLU A 39 67.66 12.33 47.44
N ALA A 40 67.95 11.04 47.42
CA ALA A 40 68.74 10.41 46.41
C ALA A 40 67.90 9.60 45.43
N ARG A 41 68.20 9.65 44.19
CA ARG A 41 67.54 8.84 43.16
C ARG A 41 68.59 7.94 42.51
N VAL A 42 68.21 6.66 42.27
CA VAL A 42 69.07 5.76 41.48
C VAL A 42 69.14 6.33 40.04
N SER A 43 70.42 6.50 39.52
CA SER A 43 70.62 7.13 38.22
C SER A 43 71.13 6.13 37.15
N ASP A 44 71.84 6.56 36.14
CA ASP A 44 72.37 5.74 35.06
C ASP A 44 73.30 4.60 35.54
N ASN A 45 72.81 3.37 35.49
CA ASN A 45 73.47 2.13 35.84
C ASN A 45 73.49 1.10 34.72
N GLN A 46 73.43 1.53 33.44
CA GLN A 46 73.38 0.66 32.26
C GLN A 46 74.60 -0.27 32.21
N TYR A 47 75.78 0.14 32.78
CA TYR A 47 77.01 -0.62 32.83
C TYR A 47 77.25 -1.30 34.18
N TYR A 48 76.30 -1.33 35.06
CA TYR A 48 76.48 -2.06 36.32
C TYR A 48 76.78 -3.53 36.05
N SER A 49 77.92 -4.01 36.59
CA SER A 49 78.55 -5.28 36.22
C SER A 49 78.05 -6.51 37.07
N GLY A 50 77.31 -6.23 38.14
CA GLY A 50 76.70 -7.27 38.99
C GLY A 50 75.51 -7.88 38.38
N SER A 51 75.22 -9.14 38.67
CA SER A 51 73.99 -9.82 38.30
C SER A 51 72.80 -9.64 39.27
N LYS A 52 73.09 -9.18 40.49
CA LYS A 52 72.09 -8.89 41.53
C LYS A 52 72.37 -7.50 42.10
N ILE A 53 71.29 -6.78 42.34
CA ILE A 53 71.30 -5.45 42.92
C ILE A 53 70.38 -5.35 44.11
N ILE A 54 70.91 -4.80 45.24
CA ILE A 54 70.05 -4.45 46.38
C ILE A 54 70.19 -2.95 46.59
N ILE A 55 69.07 -2.24 46.25
CA ILE A 55 69.00 -0.80 46.42
C ILE A 55 68.79 -0.52 47.92
N PRO A 56 69.62 0.27 48.61
CA PRO A 56 69.47 0.56 50.06
C PRO A 56 68.33 1.59 50.27
N ASN A 57 67.72 1.62 51.49
CA ASN A 57 66.72 2.64 51.85
C ASN A 57 67.30 4.07 51.85
N SER A 58 68.53 4.20 52.03
CA SER A 58 69.28 5.48 52.04
C SER A 58 70.75 5.32 51.72
N VAL A 59 71.33 6.37 51.19
CA VAL A 59 72.82 6.39 50.86
C VAL A 59 73.53 7.53 51.58
N LEU A 60 74.74 7.28 52.01
CA LEU A 60 75.57 8.27 52.66
C LEU A 60 76.40 9.01 51.57
N TYR A 61 76.25 10.33 51.52
CA TYR A 61 77.05 11.19 50.59
C TYR A 61 77.46 12.46 51.31
N ASP A 62 78.72 12.81 51.28
CA ASP A 62 79.31 13.98 51.95
C ASP A 62 78.90 14.11 53.45
N GLY A 63 78.84 12.96 54.12
CA GLY A 63 78.61 12.93 55.59
C GLY A 63 77.07 13.05 55.96
N LYS A 64 76.20 13.12 54.98
CA LYS A 64 74.77 13.22 55.15
C LYS A 64 74.07 12.00 54.55
N ASN A 65 73.09 11.48 55.27
CA ASN A 65 72.27 10.37 54.77
C ASN A 65 71.10 10.87 53.98
N TYR A 66 70.89 10.36 52.75
CA TYR A 66 69.84 10.72 51.85
C TYR A 66 68.90 9.51 51.61
N PRO A 67 67.64 9.60 51.86
CA PRO A 67 66.70 8.50 51.53
C PRO A 67 66.69 8.29 50.01
N VAL A 68 66.70 7.04 49.57
CA VAL A 68 66.51 6.67 48.16
C VAL A 68 65.05 6.53 47.91
N THR A 69 64.48 7.49 47.23
CA THR A 69 63.00 7.65 47.07
C THR A 69 62.50 7.30 45.68
N SER A 70 63.40 7.19 44.67
CA SER A 70 62.96 6.81 43.31
C SER A 70 64.14 6.15 42.54
N ILE A 71 63.74 5.37 41.55
CA ILE A 71 64.56 4.91 40.47
C ILE A 71 64.30 5.84 39.29
N ALA A 72 65.33 6.50 38.79
CA ALA A 72 65.18 7.48 37.72
C ALA A 72 64.85 6.84 36.38
N ASP A 73 64.48 7.65 35.42
CA ASP A 73 64.22 7.23 34.03
C ASP A 73 65.51 6.61 33.43
N SER A 74 65.35 5.46 32.76
CA SER A 74 66.45 4.71 32.14
C SER A 74 67.55 4.30 33.06
N ALA A 75 67.38 4.24 34.40
CA ALA A 75 68.44 3.98 35.37
C ALA A 75 69.26 2.73 35.11
N PHE A 76 68.68 1.65 34.62
CA PHE A 76 69.36 0.39 34.23
C PHE A 76 69.07 0.02 32.76
N TYR A 77 68.86 0.96 31.89
CA TYR A 77 68.57 0.77 30.49
C TYR A 77 69.63 -0.14 29.81
N GLY A 78 69.11 -1.22 29.15
CA GLY A 78 69.97 -2.18 28.44
C GLY A 78 70.86 -3.03 29.31
N ASN A 79 70.76 -3.08 30.64
CA ASN A 79 71.60 -3.90 31.50
C ASN A 79 71.17 -5.37 31.52
N TRP A 80 71.45 -6.11 30.45
CA TRP A 80 71.13 -7.52 30.23
C TRP A 80 71.85 -8.48 31.26
N ARG A 81 72.79 -7.98 32.08
CA ARG A 81 73.52 -8.80 33.10
C ARG A 81 72.72 -8.92 34.38
N LEU A 82 71.76 -8.04 34.60
CA LEU A 82 70.96 -7.99 35.84
C LEU A 82 69.98 -9.16 35.87
N ILE A 83 70.01 -9.97 36.91
CA ILE A 83 69.16 -11.16 37.10
C ILE A 83 68.11 -10.90 38.18
N GLU A 84 68.46 -10.15 39.25
CA GLU A 84 67.66 -9.91 40.40
C GLU A 84 67.81 -8.48 40.91
N VAL A 85 66.67 -7.82 41.23
CA VAL A 85 66.59 -6.46 41.77
C VAL A 85 65.76 -6.46 43.05
N THR A 86 66.35 -6.00 44.16
CA THR A 86 65.59 -5.70 45.39
C THR A 86 65.44 -4.19 45.52
N ILE A 87 64.17 -3.71 45.44
CA ILE A 87 63.79 -2.31 45.58
C ILE A 87 63.33 -2.07 47.07
N PRO A 88 63.91 -1.05 47.76
CA PRO A 88 63.56 -0.81 49.15
C PRO A 88 62.23 -0.11 49.34
N ASN A 89 61.64 -0.22 50.56
CA ASN A 89 60.40 0.45 50.95
C ASN A 89 60.47 2.00 51.03
N SER A 90 61.64 2.61 50.78
CA SER A 90 61.77 4.04 50.61
C SER A 90 61.45 4.54 49.21
N VAL A 91 61.48 3.67 48.21
CA VAL A 91 61.18 4.00 46.81
C VAL A 91 59.71 4.09 46.58
N THR A 92 59.25 5.22 46.07
CA THR A 92 57.86 5.50 45.79
C THR A 92 57.55 5.51 44.27
N THR A 93 58.60 5.65 43.43
CA THR A 93 58.41 5.74 41.98
C THR A 93 59.50 4.94 41.24
N ILE A 94 59.10 4.13 40.26
CA ILE A 94 59.96 3.55 39.27
C ILE A 94 59.78 4.36 37.98
N GLY A 95 60.87 4.99 37.51
CA GLY A 95 60.87 5.90 36.38
C GLY A 95 60.63 5.19 35.04
N SER A 96 60.41 5.99 33.99
CA SER A 96 60.21 5.49 32.64
C SER A 96 61.47 4.78 32.09
N TRP A 97 61.32 3.60 31.50
CA TRP A 97 62.45 2.82 30.91
C TRP A 97 63.50 2.38 31.93
N ALA A 98 63.14 2.39 33.20
CA ALA A 98 64.11 2.22 34.30
C ALA A 98 64.87 0.90 34.18
N PHE A 99 64.27 -0.19 33.76
CA PHE A 99 64.89 -1.51 33.53
C PHE A 99 64.66 -2.00 32.08
N ASP A 100 64.44 -1.07 31.11
CA ASP A 100 64.28 -1.43 29.70
C ASP A 100 65.47 -2.22 29.21
N GLY A 101 65.23 -3.35 28.55
CA GLY A 101 66.22 -4.23 27.99
C GLY A 101 67.08 -5.02 29.01
N CYS A 102 66.65 -5.10 30.27
CA CYS A 102 67.25 -5.99 31.30
C CYS A 102 66.73 -7.43 31.03
N SER A 103 67.20 -8.01 29.92
CA SER A 103 66.69 -9.25 29.34
C SER A 103 66.82 -10.48 30.26
N ASN A 104 67.81 -10.55 31.07
CA ASN A 104 68.08 -11.67 32.00
C ASN A 104 67.48 -11.47 33.41
N LEU A 105 66.72 -10.40 33.59
CA LEU A 105 66.03 -10.14 34.89
C LEU A 105 64.90 -11.14 35.06
N THR A 106 65.08 -12.05 36.04
CA THR A 106 64.16 -13.16 36.32
C THR A 106 63.13 -12.81 37.41
N GLU A 107 63.48 -11.95 38.35
CA GLU A 107 62.62 -11.59 39.49
C GLU A 107 62.83 -10.11 39.88
N VAL A 108 61.71 -9.45 40.14
CA VAL A 108 61.70 -8.12 40.71
C VAL A 108 60.64 -8.02 41.82
N THR A 109 61.08 -7.62 43.05
CA THR A 109 60.13 -7.32 44.12
C THR A 109 59.84 -5.83 44.16
N ILE A 110 58.61 -5.43 43.84
CA ILE A 110 58.13 -4.04 43.89
C ILE A 110 57.55 -3.80 45.29
N PRO A 111 58.06 -2.87 46.08
CA PRO A 111 57.62 -2.65 47.46
C PRO A 111 56.28 -1.90 47.53
N ASN A 112 55.60 -2.04 48.69
CA ASN A 112 54.32 -1.38 48.96
C ASN A 112 54.38 0.15 49.04
N SER A 113 55.53 0.74 48.89
CA SER A 113 55.76 2.22 48.77
C SER A 113 55.60 2.74 47.39
N VAL A 114 55.72 1.87 46.35
CA VAL A 114 55.68 2.30 44.94
C VAL A 114 54.23 2.60 44.56
N THR A 115 53.99 3.80 44.09
CA THR A 115 52.67 4.26 43.64
C THR A 115 52.51 4.30 42.13
N THR A 116 53.63 4.36 41.39
CA THR A 116 53.64 4.48 39.93
C THR A 116 54.73 3.60 39.34
N ILE A 117 54.39 2.81 38.31
CA ILE A 117 55.31 2.11 37.44
C ILE A 117 55.32 2.93 36.14
N GLY A 118 56.47 3.49 35.80
CA GLY A 118 56.66 4.38 34.64
C GLY A 118 56.52 3.69 33.29
N ASP A 119 56.48 4.50 32.25
CA ASP A 119 56.38 4.00 30.86
C ASP A 119 57.64 3.18 30.53
N GLY A 120 57.44 2.00 29.90
CA GLY A 120 58.54 1.09 29.55
C GLY A 120 59.44 0.62 30.74
N ALA A 121 58.96 0.77 31.97
CA ALA A 121 59.81 0.51 33.14
C ALA A 121 60.51 -0.86 33.15
N PHE A 122 59.90 -1.89 32.57
CA PHE A 122 60.43 -3.25 32.43
C PHE A 122 60.32 -3.73 30.96
N ASP A 123 60.39 -2.80 29.99
CA ASP A 123 60.35 -3.18 28.55
C ASP A 123 61.49 -4.16 28.22
N GLY A 124 61.21 -5.22 27.51
CA GLY A 124 62.18 -6.21 27.08
C GLY A 124 62.84 -7.01 28.21
N CYS A 125 62.30 -7.05 29.40
CA CYS A 125 62.73 -7.98 30.45
C CYS A 125 62.22 -9.39 30.12
N SER A 126 62.83 -10.04 29.11
CA SER A 126 62.30 -11.28 28.50
C SER A 126 62.25 -12.46 29.45
N ASP A 127 63.23 -12.62 30.32
CA ASP A 127 63.35 -13.73 31.28
C ASP A 127 62.56 -13.51 32.60
N LEU A 128 61.83 -12.36 32.72
CA LEU A 128 61.00 -12.07 33.90
C LEU A 128 59.81 -13.03 33.97
N THR A 129 59.87 -13.95 34.94
CA THR A 129 58.87 -15.02 35.08
C THR A 129 57.74 -14.66 36.01
N GLU A 130 58.00 -13.80 37.00
CA GLU A 130 56.97 -13.38 38.00
C GLU A 130 57.22 -11.93 38.44
N VAL A 131 56.16 -11.19 38.57
CA VAL A 131 56.11 -9.84 39.14
C VAL A 131 54.89 -9.65 40.02
N THR A 132 55.09 -9.19 41.25
CA THR A 132 53.96 -8.81 42.12
C THR A 132 53.80 -7.30 42.08
N ILE A 133 52.62 -6.84 41.64
CA ILE A 133 52.25 -5.41 41.69
C ILE A 133 51.55 -5.13 43.02
N PRO A 134 52.14 -4.25 43.87
CA PRO A 134 51.61 -3.99 45.19
C PRO A 134 50.33 -3.14 45.17
N ASN A 135 49.50 -3.21 46.20
CA ASN A 135 48.26 -2.45 46.37
C ASN A 135 48.45 -0.92 46.51
N SER A 136 49.66 -0.43 46.48
CA SER A 136 49.99 1.01 46.40
C SER A 136 50.02 1.56 44.99
N VAL A 137 50.24 0.69 43.97
CA VAL A 137 50.29 1.11 42.57
C VAL A 137 48.90 1.50 42.06
N THR A 138 48.82 2.71 41.52
CA THR A 138 47.55 3.23 40.92
C THR A 138 47.51 3.22 39.41
N THR A 139 48.70 3.22 38.76
CA THR A 139 48.83 3.28 37.29
C THR A 139 50.02 2.41 36.88
N ILE A 140 49.80 1.65 35.81
CA ILE A 140 50.81 0.94 35.04
C ILE A 140 50.99 1.74 33.76
N GLY A 141 52.21 2.23 33.49
CA GLY A 141 52.56 3.08 32.36
C GLY A 141 52.48 2.37 31.01
N ASP A 142 52.59 3.16 29.93
CA ASP A 142 52.70 2.64 28.56
C ASP A 142 53.99 1.78 28.44
N TYR A 143 53.90 0.64 27.73
CA TYR A 143 55.04 -0.29 27.54
C TYR A 143 55.64 -0.89 28.84
N ALA A 144 55.02 -0.71 30.00
CA ALA A 144 55.65 -1.00 31.30
C ALA A 144 56.24 -2.41 31.41
N PHE A 145 55.62 -3.44 30.82
CA PHE A 145 56.07 -4.84 30.74
C PHE A 145 56.08 -5.36 29.27
N HIS A 146 56.31 -4.46 28.32
CA HIS A 146 56.37 -4.82 26.93
C HIS A 146 57.44 -5.90 26.66
N LYS A 147 57.07 -6.96 25.95
CA LYS A 147 57.98 -8.12 25.63
C LYS A 147 58.59 -8.85 26.83
N CYS A 148 57.97 -8.87 28.00
CA CYS A 148 58.32 -9.78 29.06
C CYS A 148 57.80 -11.18 28.71
N SER A 149 58.56 -11.86 27.81
CA SER A 149 58.08 -13.09 27.13
C SER A 149 57.87 -14.29 28.07
N ASP A 150 58.61 -14.39 29.14
CA ASP A 150 58.57 -15.50 30.11
C ASP A 150 57.65 -15.23 31.29
N LEU A 151 57.01 -14.05 31.37
CA LEU A 151 56.02 -13.72 32.40
C LEU A 151 54.83 -14.66 32.28
N THR A 152 54.60 -15.50 33.31
CA THR A 152 53.59 -16.54 33.26
C THR A 152 52.23 -16.13 33.81
N ALA A 153 52.19 -15.25 34.80
CA ALA A 153 50.97 -14.77 35.42
C ALA A 153 51.12 -13.33 35.90
N ILE A 154 50.04 -12.57 35.87
CA ILE A 154 50.04 -11.22 36.44
C ILE A 154 48.71 -10.99 37.22
N THR A 155 48.88 -10.47 38.45
CA THR A 155 47.76 -10.01 39.28
C THR A 155 47.82 -8.49 39.37
N ILE A 156 46.84 -7.81 38.81
CA ILE A 156 46.67 -6.38 38.85
C ILE A 156 45.76 -6.02 40.03
N PRO A 157 46.23 -5.34 41.07
CA PRO A 157 45.46 -5.12 42.28
C PRO A 157 44.33 -4.08 42.07
N ASN A 158 43.42 -4.05 43.09
CA ASN A 158 42.29 -3.11 43.06
C ASN A 158 42.69 -1.61 43.09
N SER A 159 43.92 -1.29 43.48
CA SER A 159 44.44 0.09 43.43
C SER A 159 44.66 0.61 42.01
N VAL A 160 45.01 -0.26 41.09
CA VAL A 160 45.28 0.10 39.68
C VAL A 160 43.99 0.43 38.96
N LYS A 161 43.94 1.64 38.44
CA LYS A 161 42.79 2.13 37.65
C LYS A 161 43.04 2.11 36.16
N THR A 162 44.30 2.18 35.73
CA THR A 162 44.68 2.26 34.30
C THR A 162 45.85 1.33 34.01
N ILE A 163 45.73 0.58 32.94
CA ILE A 163 46.78 -0.14 32.25
C ILE A 163 47.12 0.68 31.02
N GLY A 164 48.40 1.07 30.84
CA GLY A 164 48.87 1.86 29.70
C GLY A 164 48.84 1.13 28.36
N ASN A 165 49.06 1.87 27.29
CA ASN A 165 49.14 1.29 25.95
C ASN A 165 50.39 0.37 25.85
N TRP A 166 50.24 -0.77 25.16
CA TRP A 166 51.28 -1.80 24.98
C TRP A 166 51.92 -2.31 26.30
N ALA A 167 51.23 -2.11 27.44
CA ALA A 167 51.85 -2.37 28.76
C ALA A 167 52.33 -3.82 28.91
N PHE A 168 51.63 -4.82 28.37
CA PHE A 168 52.01 -6.26 28.33
C PHE A 168 52.09 -6.79 26.89
N TYR A 169 52.44 -5.96 25.93
CA TYR A 169 52.56 -6.36 24.54
C TYR A 169 53.56 -7.48 24.35
N ARG A 170 53.17 -8.56 23.70
CA ARG A 170 53.99 -9.78 23.43
C ARG A 170 54.57 -10.44 24.68
N CYS A 171 53.86 -10.40 25.81
CA CYS A 171 54.15 -11.30 26.92
C CYS A 171 53.63 -12.71 26.55
N THR A 172 54.40 -13.42 25.73
CA THR A 172 53.94 -14.68 25.09
C THR A 172 53.76 -15.83 26.05
N GLY A 173 54.50 -15.84 27.20
CA GLY A 173 54.37 -16.81 28.28
C GLY A 173 53.18 -16.58 29.19
N LEU A 174 52.49 -15.42 29.10
CA LEU A 174 51.44 -15.04 30.00
C LEU A 174 50.20 -15.93 29.80
N THR A 175 49.92 -16.77 30.77
CA THR A 175 48.75 -17.69 30.75
C THR A 175 47.57 -17.19 31.55
N THR A 176 47.82 -16.35 32.55
CA THR A 176 46.76 -15.87 33.49
C THR A 176 46.94 -14.38 33.76
N VAL A 177 45.85 -13.66 33.61
CA VAL A 177 45.71 -12.25 33.99
C VAL A 177 44.52 -12.11 34.93
N THR A 178 44.81 -11.64 36.20
CA THR A 178 43.78 -11.29 37.16
C THR A 178 43.69 -9.78 37.27
N MET A 179 42.53 -9.18 36.97
CA MET A 179 42.31 -7.75 36.99
C MET A 179 41.50 -7.36 38.25
N GLY A 180 41.95 -6.32 38.94
CA GLY A 180 41.23 -5.77 40.10
C GLY A 180 39.89 -5.11 39.76
N ASN A 181 38.94 -5.17 40.70
CA ASN A 181 37.57 -4.65 40.53
C ASN A 181 37.44 -3.11 40.52
N SER A 182 38.57 -2.37 40.50
CA SER A 182 38.58 -0.90 40.40
C SER A 182 39.17 -0.41 39.06
N MET A 183 39.52 -1.34 38.19
CA MET A 183 40.08 -1.05 36.83
C MET A 183 39.09 -0.18 36.04
N LYS A 184 39.60 0.92 35.47
CA LYS A 184 38.79 1.83 34.63
C LYS A 184 39.14 1.75 33.14
N ASN A 185 40.44 1.76 32.85
CA ASN A 185 40.92 1.85 31.46
C ASN A 185 41.93 0.75 31.18
N ILE A 186 41.74 0.07 30.06
CA ILE A 186 42.70 -0.87 29.45
C ILE A 186 43.21 -0.19 28.16
N GLY A 187 44.50 0.08 28.08
CA GLY A 187 45.15 0.81 26.97
C GLY A 187 45.10 0.05 25.63
N SER A 188 45.37 0.77 24.55
CA SER A 188 45.48 0.17 23.21
C SER A 188 46.63 -0.83 23.18
N SER A 189 46.42 -2.00 22.54
CA SER A 189 47.42 -3.08 22.43
C SER A 189 48.01 -3.54 23.79
N ALA A 190 47.31 -3.29 24.90
CA ALA A 190 47.82 -3.54 26.25
C ALA A 190 48.28 -4.97 26.47
N PHE A 191 47.61 -5.98 25.89
CA PHE A 191 47.93 -7.42 25.94
C PHE A 191 48.11 -8.02 24.52
N GLU A 192 48.36 -7.20 23.49
CA GLU A 192 48.51 -7.67 22.12
C GLU A 192 49.65 -8.70 22.04
N GLY A 193 49.38 -9.84 21.38
CA GLY A 193 50.36 -10.89 21.19
C GLY A 193 50.66 -11.73 22.44
N CYS A 194 49.81 -11.70 23.48
CA CYS A 194 49.92 -12.60 24.63
C CYS A 194 49.40 -14.00 24.23
N THR A 195 50.17 -14.73 23.47
CA THR A 195 49.80 -16.02 22.84
C THR A 195 49.53 -17.17 23.82
N GLY A 196 50.08 -17.08 25.02
CA GLY A 196 49.86 -18.05 26.10
C GLY A 196 48.53 -17.90 26.84
N LEU A 197 47.89 -16.73 26.72
CA LEU A 197 46.65 -16.40 27.48
C LEU A 197 45.49 -17.25 26.95
N THR A 198 44.83 -17.98 27.84
CA THR A 198 43.71 -18.87 27.51
C THR A 198 42.34 -18.33 27.89
N GLU A 199 42.29 -17.54 28.95
CA GLU A 199 41.09 -16.93 29.49
C GLU A 199 41.40 -15.54 30.02
N VAL A 200 40.45 -14.62 29.86
CA VAL A 200 40.51 -13.28 30.48
C VAL A 200 39.11 -12.87 31.02
N THR A 201 39.11 -12.31 32.25
CA THR A 201 37.96 -11.69 32.84
C THR A 201 38.14 -10.19 32.88
N ILE A 202 37.25 -9.46 32.17
CA ILE A 202 37.17 -7.99 32.18
C ILE A 202 36.20 -7.57 33.31
N PRO A 203 36.66 -6.86 34.37
CA PRO A 203 35.84 -6.55 35.51
C PRO A 203 34.73 -5.51 35.20
N ASN A 204 33.70 -5.48 36.05
CA ASN A 204 32.54 -4.61 35.89
C ASN A 204 32.83 -3.10 35.96
N SER A 205 33.95 -2.76 36.61
CA SER A 205 34.40 -1.38 36.79
C SER A 205 35.03 -0.76 35.52
N VAL A 206 35.41 -1.55 34.51
CA VAL A 206 36.03 -1.06 33.27
C VAL A 206 35.05 -0.16 32.51
N THR A 207 35.54 1.04 32.16
CA THR A 207 34.78 2.05 31.42
C THR A 207 35.34 2.30 30.01
N SER A 208 36.56 1.89 29.73
CA SER A 208 37.10 1.95 28.37
C SER A 208 38.11 0.83 28.09
N ILE A 209 38.07 0.35 26.85
CA ILE A 209 39.04 -0.60 26.32
C ILE A 209 39.63 -0.04 25.03
N GLY A 210 40.94 -0.10 24.90
CA GLY A 210 41.67 0.39 23.74
C GLY A 210 41.56 -0.55 22.54
N SER A 211 41.76 0.01 21.34
CA SER A 211 41.94 -0.77 20.11
C SER A 211 43.00 -1.83 20.27
N ARG A 212 42.77 -3.05 19.77
CA ARG A 212 43.73 -4.16 19.75
C ARG A 212 44.20 -4.59 21.14
N ALA A 213 43.44 -4.28 22.20
CA ALA A 213 43.88 -4.52 23.58
C ALA A 213 44.34 -5.98 23.82
N PHE A 214 43.76 -6.96 23.13
CA PHE A 214 44.06 -8.40 23.17
C PHE A 214 44.29 -8.97 21.76
N GLU A 215 44.64 -8.15 20.77
CA GLU A 215 44.91 -8.63 19.40
C GLU A 215 46.01 -9.70 19.41
N ASP A 216 45.94 -10.65 18.48
CA ASP A 216 46.89 -11.76 18.35
C ASP A 216 47.06 -12.64 19.61
N CYS A 217 46.09 -12.60 20.56
CA CYS A 217 46.06 -13.55 21.68
C CYS A 217 45.60 -14.92 21.16
N THR A 218 46.40 -15.57 20.35
CA THR A 218 46.06 -16.81 19.62
C THR A 218 45.79 -18.03 20.51
N GLY A 219 46.12 -17.98 21.79
CA GLY A 219 45.79 -19.00 22.81
C GLY A 219 44.40 -18.81 23.43
N LEU A 220 43.81 -17.61 23.30
CA LEU A 220 42.59 -17.21 24.03
C LEU A 220 41.36 -17.99 23.50
N THR A 221 40.74 -18.72 24.39
CA THR A 221 39.50 -19.49 24.12
C THR A 221 38.28 -18.90 24.76
N THR A 222 38.43 -18.19 25.89
CA THR A 222 37.32 -17.70 26.70
C THR A 222 37.52 -16.25 27.12
N VAL A 223 36.51 -15.41 26.94
CA VAL A 223 36.40 -14.06 27.49
C VAL A 223 35.18 -13.96 28.38
N ILE A 224 35.36 -13.54 29.64
CA ILE A 224 34.28 -13.19 30.55
C ILE A 224 34.24 -11.65 30.65
N TRP A 225 33.21 -11.08 30.02
CA TRP A 225 33.03 -9.62 29.96
C TRP A 225 31.99 -9.15 30.99
N ASN A 226 32.46 -8.53 32.05
CA ASN A 226 31.60 -7.97 33.11
C ASN A 226 31.51 -6.44 33.06
N ALA A 227 32.27 -5.77 32.20
CA ALA A 227 32.25 -4.30 32.10
C ALA A 227 30.85 -3.78 31.86
N ARG A 228 30.32 -3.00 32.81
CA ARG A 228 28.92 -2.56 32.81
C ARG A 228 28.61 -1.59 31.66
N ASN A 229 29.46 -0.53 31.56
CA ASN A 229 29.26 0.55 30.57
C ASN A 229 30.60 0.93 29.91
N ALA A 230 31.32 -0.06 29.42
CA ALA A 230 32.57 0.23 28.72
C ALA A 230 32.31 0.83 27.36
N GLU A 231 33.07 1.87 27.03
CA GLU A 231 33.13 2.44 25.68
C GLU A 231 34.38 1.96 24.97
N TYR A 232 34.26 1.79 23.64
CA TYR A 232 35.39 1.54 22.79
C TYR A 232 36.15 2.85 22.60
N TYR A 233 37.41 2.91 23.07
CA TYR A 233 38.25 4.10 22.88
C TYR A 233 38.73 4.16 21.44
N ASN A 234 38.12 5.03 20.66
CA ASN A 234 38.29 5.16 19.24
C ASN A 234 39.55 5.96 18.86
N GLY A 235 40.63 5.29 18.69
CA GLY A 235 41.73 5.83 17.82
C GLY A 235 41.50 5.28 16.44
N LEU A 236 41.09 6.02 15.47
CA LEU A 236 41.09 5.85 14.00
C LEU A 236 41.05 4.42 13.37
N SER A 237 40.94 3.37 14.16
CA SER A 237 40.92 1.95 13.74
C SER A 237 39.61 1.31 14.14
N TYR A 238 38.99 0.59 13.22
CA TYR A 238 37.75 -0.19 13.41
C TYR A 238 38.07 -1.64 13.89
N ASP A 239 39.28 -1.91 14.41
CA ASP A 239 39.70 -3.24 14.81
C ASP A 239 39.14 -3.62 16.19
N SER A 240 38.63 -4.84 16.31
CA SER A 240 38.19 -5.38 17.60
C SER A 240 39.32 -5.38 18.64
N PRO A 241 39.03 -5.19 19.92
CA PRO A 241 40.00 -5.44 20.98
C PRO A 241 40.56 -6.87 20.95
N PHE A 242 39.84 -7.83 20.37
CA PHE A 242 40.15 -9.26 20.27
C PHE A 242 40.45 -9.71 18.83
N SER A 243 40.91 -8.81 17.95
CA SER A 243 41.27 -9.17 16.58
C SER A 243 42.30 -10.32 16.55
N ASN A 244 42.17 -11.21 15.59
CA ASN A 244 43.05 -12.39 15.40
C ASN A 244 43.12 -13.35 16.62
N CYS A 245 42.11 -13.33 17.51
CA CYS A 245 41.99 -14.36 18.55
C CYS A 245 41.33 -15.60 17.92
N ASP A 246 42.07 -16.30 17.03
CA ASP A 246 41.53 -17.33 16.14
C ASP A 246 41.06 -18.61 16.87
N ARG A 247 41.23 -18.71 18.18
CA ARG A 247 40.77 -19.84 19.01
C ARG A 247 39.65 -19.46 19.96
N LEU A 248 39.17 -18.23 19.92
CA LEU A 248 38.11 -17.75 20.82
C LEU A 248 36.75 -18.34 20.43
N THR A 249 36.26 -19.27 21.29
CA THR A 249 35.00 -19.97 21.13
C THR A 249 33.92 -19.48 22.07
N ASP A 250 34.29 -18.94 23.22
CA ASP A 250 33.37 -18.57 24.30
C ASP A 250 33.52 -17.09 24.68
N PHE A 251 32.46 -16.29 24.46
CA PHE A 251 32.39 -14.91 24.91
C PHE A 251 31.18 -14.75 25.81
N VAL A 252 31.41 -14.60 27.12
CA VAL A 252 30.36 -14.60 28.14
C VAL A 252 30.17 -13.19 28.70
N PHE A 253 28.97 -12.63 28.51
CA PHE A 253 28.59 -11.37 29.13
C PHE A 253 28.05 -11.60 30.53
N GLY A 254 28.52 -10.78 31.49
CA GLY A 254 28.00 -10.78 32.89
C GLY A 254 26.60 -10.16 32.95
N GLU A 255 25.88 -10.54 34.01
CA GLU A 255 24.49 -10.15 34.25
C GLU A 255 24.28 -8.64 34.51
N GLU A 256 25.34 -7.85 34.74
CA GLU A 256 25.29 -6.41 35.00
C GLU A 256 25.68 -5.57 33.76
N VAL A 257 25.98 -6.18 32.64
CA VAL A 257 26.40 -5.47 31.42
C VAL A 257 25.22 -4.69 30.86
N GLU A 258 25.34 -3.37 30.81
CA GLU A 258 24.32 -2.46 30.26
C GLU A 258 24.63 -2.00 28.83
N HIS A 259 25.93 -1.91 28.49
CA HIS A 259 26.39 -1.50 27.17
C HIS A 259 27.40 -2.49 26.60
N ILE A 260 27.20 -2.94 25.37
CA ILE A 260 28.15 -3.73 24.58
C ILE A 260 28.85 -2.76 23.62
N PRO A 261 30.19 -2.58 23.70
CA PRO A 261 30.91 -1.64 22.87
C PRO A 261 30.85 -1.94 21.35
N ALA A 262 31.02 -0.90 20.53
CA ALA A 262 31.19 -1.06 19.10
C ALA A 262 32.39 -1.98 18.78
N TYR A 263 32.28 -2.80 17.74
CA TYR A 263 33.31 -3.72 17.22
C TYR A 263 33.87 -4.73 18.24
N LEU A 264 33.24 -4.90 19.43
CA LEU A 264 33.81 -5.70 20.53
C LEU A 264 34.17 -7.14 20.11
N CYS A 265 33.24 -7.82 19.46
CA CYS A 265 33.40 -9.21 19.00
C CYS A 265 33.56 -9.30 17.47
N ARG A 266 33.96 -8.24 16.81
CA ARG A 266 34.06 -8.19 15.35
C ARG A 266 35.05 -9.27 14.84
N GLU A 267 34.65 -10.02 13.80
CA GLU A 267 35.44 -11.04 13.10
C GLU A 267 35.86 -12.24 13.98
N LEU A 268 35.19 -12.51 15.08
CA LEU A 268 35.42 -13.71 15.90
C LEU A 268 34.77 -14.94 15.23
N THR A 269 35.50 -15.56 14.32
CA THR A 269 34.96 -16.55 13.37
C THR A 269 34.67 -17.92 13.97
N LEU A 270 35.20 -18.25 15.17
CA LEU A 270 34.92 -19.52 15.88
C LEU A 270 33.82 -19.38 16.94
N LEU A 271 33.36 -18.17 17.22
CA LEU A 271 32.27 -17.96 18.16
C LEU A 271 31.00 -18.63 17.60
N ASN A 272 30.43 -19.55 18.39
CA ASN A 272 29.31 -20.37 17.94
C ASN A 272 27.97 -19.88 18.53
N THR A 273 27.95 -19.55 19.81
CA THR A 273 26.76 -19.07 20.53
C THR A 273 27.09 -17.80 21.26
N ILE A 274 26.17 -16.86 21.30
CA ILE A 274 26.26 -15.66 22.11
C ILE A 274 24.99 -15.46 22.94
N VAL A 275 25.15 -15.12 24.21
CA VAL A 275 24.04 -14.76 25.11
C VAL A 275 24.10 -13.28 25.44
N ILE A 276 23.09 -12.53 25.06
CA ILE A 276 22.91 -11.12 25.42
C ILE A 276 22.06 -11.05 26.68
N PRO A 277 22.58 -10.58 27.81
CA PRO A 277 21.85 -10.58 29.09
C PRO A 277 20.71 -9.53 29.10
N ASN A 278 19.79 -9.70 30.04
CA ASN A 278 18.61 -8.83 30.18
C ASN A 278 18.93 -7.38 30.60
N SER A 279 20.09 -7.18 31.23
CA SER A 279 20.60 -5.87 31.62
C SER A 279 21.02 -4.97 30.48
N VAL A 280 21.30 -5.54 29.27
CA VAL A 280 21.79 -4.78 28.15
C VAL A 280 20.73 -3.83 27.62
N THR A 281 21.07 -2.54 27.56
CA THR A 281 20.22 -1.46 27.06
C THR A 281 20.71 -0.85 25.75
N SER A 282 22.00 -1.05 25.42
CA SER A 282 22.56 -0.55 24.16
C SER A 282 23.69 -1.46 23.64
N ILE A 283 23.80 -1.54 22.32
CA ILE A 283 24.84 -2.29 21.63
C ILE A 283 25.45 -1.36 20.57
N GLY A 284 26.77 -1.27 20.57
CA GLY A 284 27.51 -0.44 19.64
C GLY A 284 27.49 -1.00 18.21
N ILE A 285 27.86 -0.14 17.27
CA ILE A 285 27.93 -0.46 15.83
C ILE A 285 28.81 -1.70 15.61
N SER A 286 28.36 -2.63 14.76
CA SER A 286 29.13 -3.80 14.33
C SER A 286 29.72 -4.64 15.48
N ALA A 287 29.07 -4.68 16.62
CA ALA A 287 29.59 -5.36 17.83
C ALA A 287 29.93 -6.84 17.57
N PHE A 288 29.22 -7.53 16.68
CA PHE A 288 29.41 -8.93 16.28
C PHE A 288 29.57 -9.07 14.76
N ASP A 289 29.98 -7.99 14.06
CA ASP A 289 30.15 -8.01 12.61
C ASP A 289 31.20 -9.05 12.19
N GLY A 290 30.88 -9.88 11.18
CA GLY A 290 31.80 -10.89 10.68
C GLY A 290 31.98 -12.12 11.59
N CYS A 291 31.18 -12.33 12.63
CA CYS A 291 31.17 -13.56 13.42
C CYS A 291 30.60 -14.73 12.58
N SER A 292 31.36 -15.15 11.57
CA SER A 292 30.90 -16.13 10.56
C SER A 292 30.66 -17.55 11.10
N GLY A 293 31.19 -17.87 12.28
CA GLY A 293 30.93 -19.13 12.99
C GLY A 293 29.65 -19.16 13.78
N LEU A 294 29.05 -18.00 14.05
CA LEU A 294 27.90 -17.87 14.93
C LEU A 294 26.67 -18.57 14.34
N THR A 295 26.12 -19.55 15.09
CA THR A 295 24.93 -20.30 14.71
C THR A 295 23.72 -19.98 15.58
N GLU A 296 23.95 -19.51 16.82
CA GLU A 296 22.88 -19.22 17.79
C GLU A 296 23.11 -17.89 18.52
N VAL A 297 22.05 -17.12 18.68
CA VAL A 297 21.99 -15.94 19.55
C VAL A 297 20.85 -16.13 20.55
N ILE A 298 21.14 -16.04 21.84
CA ILE A 298 20.15 -15.97 22.91
C ILE A 298 20.04 -14.50 23.37
N TRP A 299 18.95 -13.86 22.99
CA TRP A 299 18.71 -12.45 23.23
C TRP A 299 17.75 -12.24 24.40
N ASN A 300 18.29 -11.91 25.60
CA ASN A 300 17.49 -11.63 26.77
C ASN A 300 17.31 -10.12 27.03
N ALA A 301 18.02 -9.27 26.27
CA ALA A 301 17.95 -7.82 26.47
C ALA A 301 16.53 -7.31 26.32
N ARG A 302 16.02 -6.69 27.39
CA ARG A 302 14.61 -6.33 27.55
C ARG A 302 14.20 -5.21 26.61
N ASN A 303 15.00 -4.15 26.50
CA ASN A 303 14.63 -2.94 25.75
C ASN A 303 15.86 -2.21 25.21
N VAL A 304 16.53 -2.81 24.24
CA VAL A 304 17.66 -2.19 23.52
C VAL A 304 17.11 -1.13 22.57
N GLN A 305 17.82 0.01 22.46
CA GLN A 305 17.48 1.07 21.53
C GLN A 305 17.59 0.60 20.08
N ASP A 306 16.78 1.18 19.20
CA ASP A 306 16.83 0.93 17.76
C ASP A 306 18.21 1.26 17.18
N PHE A 307 18.71 0.37 16.32
CA PHE A 307 19.88 0.68 15.49
C PHE A 307 19.48 1.71 14.43
N GLN A 308 20.34 2.70 14.18
CA GLN A 308 19.97 3.87 13.40
C GLN A 308 19.83 3.58 11.89
N ASP A 309 20.69 2.69 11.38
CA ASP A 309 20.74 2.36 9.95
C ASP A 309 21.33 0.96 9.69
N ASN A 310 21.52 0.63 8.44
CA ASN A 310 22.08 -0.65 8.01
C ASN A 310 23.55 -0.86 8.44
N SER A 311 24.31 0.19 8.62
CA SER A 311 25.72 0.12 9.02
C SER A 311 25.89 -0.10 10.53
N SER A 312 24.86 0.21 11.31
CA SER A 312 24.89 0.10 12.78
C SER A 312 24.45 -1.26 13.31
N ARG A 313 23.99 -2.18 12.44
CA ARG A 313 23.49 -3.51 12.84
C ARG A 313 24.58 -4.37 13.50
N PRO A 314 24.25 -5.06 14.60
CA PRO A 314 25.28 -5.78 15.37
C PRO A 314 25.74 -7.08 14.71
N PHE A 315 24.89 -7.82 13.97
CA PHE A 315 25.13 -9.17 13.44
C PHE A 315 25.37 -9.18 11.92
N SER A 316 25.96 -8.15 11.37
CA SER A 316 26.36 -8.12 9.95
C SER A 316 27.38 -9.23 9.67
N GLY A 317 27.28 -9.94 8.54
CA GLY A 317 28.22 -11.00 8.18
C GLY A 317 28.14 -12.29 9.04
N CYS A 318 27.10 -12.44 9.89
CA CYS A 318 26.85 -13.67 10.64
C CYS A 318 26.06 -14.67 9.76
N ASP A 319 26.65 -15.09 8.64
CA ASP A 319 25.94 -15.80 7.56
C ASP A 319 25.54 -17.25 7.91
N ARG A 320 26.02 -17.79 9.03
CA ARG A 320 25.67 -19.13 9.51
C ARG A 320 24.63 -19.14 10.61
N LEU A 321 24.09 -17.98 11.01
CA LEU A 321 23.13 -17.87 12.09
C LEU A 321 21.78 -18.48 11.68
N THR A 322 21.44 -19.61 12.34
CA THR A 322 20.19 -20.35 12.12
C THR A 322 19.17 -20.13 13.21
N ASP A 323 19.63 -19.83 14.42
CA ASP A 323 18.80 -19.76 15.63
C ASP A 323 18.95 -18.41 16.33
N PHE A 324 17.85 -17.68 16.49
CA PHE A 324 17.79 -16.45 17.24
C PHE A 324 16.66 -16.56 18.27
N VAL A 325 17.01 -16.75 19.51
CA VAL A 325 16.08 -17.02 20.62
C VAL A 325 15.88 -15.78 21.44
N PHE A 326 14.66 -15.26 21.49
CA PHE A 326 14.29 -14.16 22.36
C PHE A 326 13.88 -14.67 23.73
N GLY A 327 14.39 -14.05 24.78
CA GLY A 327 13.99 -14.33 26.17
C GLY A 327 12.59 -13.83 26.49
N GLU A 328 11.98 -14.43 27.52
CA GLU A 328 10.59 -14.17 27.90
C GLU A 328 10.32 -12.74 28.45
N GLU A 329 11.37 -11.96 28.75
CA GLU A 329 11.25 -10.59 29.23
C GLU A 329 11.49 -9.52 28.15
N VAL A 330 11.78 -9.90 26.91
CA VAL A 330 12.04 -8.98 25.80
C VAL A 330 10.77 -8.19 25.48
N GLU A 331 10.80 -6.87 25.60
CA GLU A 331 9.67 -5.97 25.36
C GLU A 331 9.69 -5.33 23.97
N HIS A 332 10.87 -5.16 23.37
CA HIS A 332 11.06 -4.54 22.07
C HIS A 332 12.06 -5.34 21.22
N ILE A 333 11.75 -5.60 19.97
CA ILE A 333 12.70 -6.11 18.97
C ILE A 333 13.26 -4.92 18.22
N PRO A 334 14.56 -4.58 18.38
CA PRO A 334 15.14 -3.38 17.80
C PRO A 334 15.12 -3.36 16.26
N ALA A 335 15.09 -2.15 15.73
CA ALA A 335 15.27 -1.94 14.28
C ALA A 335 16.60 -2.56 13.79
N TYR A 336 16.59 -3.16 12.61
CA TYR A 336 17.73 -3.81 11.93
C TYR A 336 18.36 -5.01 12.66
N LEU A 337 17.85 -5.46 13.79
CA LEU A 337 18.49 -6.48 14.64
C LEU A 337 18.87 -7.76 13.89
N CYS A 338 17.91 -8.39 13.24
CA CYS A 338 18.09 -9.65 12.51
C CYS A 338 18.15 -9.47 10.99
N ARG A 339 18.42 -8.26 10.52
CA ARG A 339 18.45 -7.96 9.09
C ARG A 339 19.51 -8.80 8.36
N GLU A 340 19.12 -9.40 7.22
CA GLU A 340 20.00 -10.21 6.36
C GLU A 340 20.50 -11.54 6.96
N LEU A 341 19.90 -12.02 8.04
CA LEU A 341 20.16 -13.34 8.57
C LEU A 341 19.45 -14.38 7.68
N THR A 342 20.10 -14.74 6.57
CA THR A 342 19.48 -15.48 5.47
C THR A 342 19.18 -16.94 5.78
N LEU A 343 19.86 -17.54 6.74
CA LEU A 343 19.66 -18.92 7.18
C LEU A 343 18.69 -19.04 8.37
N LEU A 344 18.27 -17.90 8.96
CA LEU A 344 17.30 -17.92 10.04
C LEU A 344 15.99 -18.52 9.54
N ASN A 345 15.62 -19.69 10.10
CA ASN A 345 14.50 -20.49 9.60
C ASN A 345 13.20 -20.24 10.38
N THR A 346 13.31 -20.21 11.70
CA THR A 346 12.18 -19.98 12.60
C THR A 346 12.49 -18.90 13.61
N ILE A 347 11.48 -18.16 14.02
CA ILE A 347 11.58 -17.16 15.07
C ILE A 347 10.36 -17.28 15.99
N VAL A 348 10.60 -17.30 17.28
CA VAL A 348 9.57 -17.24 18.31
C VAL A 348 9.62 -15.87 18.96
N ILE A 349 8.56 -15.09 18.80
CA ILE A 349 8.40 -13.78 19.42
C ILE A 349 7.63 -13.99 20.72
N PRO A 350 8.24 -13.71 21.90
CA PRO A 350 7.59 -13.95 23.18
C PRO A 350 6.43 -12.98 23.43
N ASN A 351 5.56 -13.39 24.37
CA ASN A 351 4.36 -12.61 24.74
C ASN A 351 4.66 -11.29 25.51
N SER A 352 5.90 -11.04 25.86
CA SER A 352 6.38 -9.77 26.43
C SER A 352 6.59 -8.68 25.37
N VAL A 353 6.86 -9.07 24.11
CA VAL A 353 7.18 -8.12 23.04
C VAL A 353 5.96 -7.26 22.69
N THR A 354 6.15 -5.95 22.78
CA THR A 354 5.12 -4.94 22.47
C THR A 354 5.30 -4.26 21.13
N SER A 355 6.53 -4.30 20.57
CA SER A 355 6.83 -3.67 19.27
C SER A 355 7.96 -4.39 18.53
N ILE A 356 7.86 -4.37 17.19
CA ILE A 356 8.89 -4.86 16.28
C ILE A 356 9.41 -3.65 15.49
N GLY A 357 10.70 -3.42 15.54
CA GLY A 357 11.36 -2.27 14.94
C GLY A 357 11.43 -2.31 13.41
N THR A 358 11.84 -1.18 12.85
CA THR A 358 12.05 -1.02 11.40
C THR A 358 13.15 -1.97 10.89
N ASN A 359 12.91 -2.65 9.76
CA ASN A 359 13.86 -3.61 9.18
C ASN A 359 14.30 -4.76 10.12
N ALA A 360 13.61 -5.02 11.22
CA ALA A 360 14.07 -5.96 12.23
C ALA A 360 14.43 -7.35 11.68
N PHE A 361 13.67 -7.87 10.72
CA PHE A 361 13.87 -9.17 10.06
C PHE A 361 13.99 -9.03 8.53
N SER A 362 14.33 -7.84 8.03
CA SER A 362 14.40 -7.66 6.58
C SER A 362 15.47 -8.56 5.94
N PHE A 363 15.16 -9.13 4.78
CA PHE A 363 16.00 -10.11 4.06
C PHE A 363 16.29 -11.43 4.78
N CYS A 364 15.55 -11.79 5.81
CA CYS A 364 15.59 -13.14 6.40
C CYS A 364 14.92 -14.14 5.45
N ARG A 365 15.64 -14.52 4.41
CA ARG A 365 15.09 -15.34 3.29
C ARG A 365 14.77 -16.78 3.68
N GLY A 366 15.45 -17.31 4.69
CA GLY A 366 15.22 -18.65 5.25
C GLY A 366 13.99 -18.73 6.13
N LEU A 367 13.49 -17.60 6.64
CA LEU A 367 12.39 -17.55 7.59
C LEU A 367 11.11 -18.07 6.93
N THR A 368 10.54 -19.15 7.49
CA THR A 368 9.38 -19.84 6.91
C THR A 368 8.08 -19.52 7.61
N LYS A 369 8.10 -19.29 8.91
CA LYS A 369 6.91 -19.02 9.71
C LYS A 369 7.21 -17.99 10.80
N VAL A 370 6.27 -17.07 11.00
CA VAL A 370 6.30 -16.09 12.09
C VAL A 370 4.94 -16.05 12.79
N SER A 371 4.96 -16.11 14.12
CA SER A 371 3.80 -15.83 14.95
C SER A 371 4.04 -14.55 15.75
N ILE A 372 3.29 -13.50 15.41
CA ILE A 372 3.34 -12.22 16.12
C ILE A 372 2.29 -12.27 17.24
N PRO A 373 2.69 -12.21 18.53
CA PRO A 373 1.79 -12.42 19.64
C PRO A 373 0.83 -11.23 19.85
N ASN A 374 -0.18 -11.46 20.68
CA ASN A 374 -1.20 -10.44 21.00
C ASN A 374 -0.66 -9.24 21.82
N SER A 375 0.53 -9.32 22.38
CA SER A 375 1.20 -8.21 23.05
C SER A 375 1.69 -7.13 22.10
N VAL A 376 2.04 -7.51 20.85
CA VAL A 376 2.60 -6.59 19.85
C VAL A 376 1.52 -5.61 19.41
N LYS A 377 1.84 -4.32 19.48
CA LYS A 377 0.98 -3.19 19.06
C LYS A 377 1.37 -2.67 17.69
N THR A 378 2.66 -2.69 17.35
CA THR A 378 3.19 -2.11 16.11
C THR A 378 4.16 -3.05 15.42
N ILE A 379 4.01 -3.16 14.11
CA ILE A 379 4.98 -3.80 13.21
C ILE A 379 5.64 -2.66 12.43
N GLY A 380 6.95 -2.51 12.57
CA GLY A 380 7.73 -1.42 11.98
C GLY A 380 7.77 -1.46 10.45
N ASN A 381 8.23 -0.35 9.86
CA ASN A 381 8.45 -0.28 8.42
C ASN A 381 9.49 -1.31 7.98
N TRP A 382 9.28 -1.97 6.84
CA TRP A 382 10.18 -3.01 6.29
C TRP A 382 10.48 -4.17 7.26
N ALA A 383 9.72 -4.37 8.32
CA ALA A 383 10.07 -5.33 9.37
C ALA A 383 10.38 -6.74 8.83
N PHE A 384 9.63 -7.23 7.85
CA PHE A 384 9.82 -8.52 7.16
C PHE A 384 10.05 -8.35 5.65
N TYR A 385 10.66 -7.23 5.26
CA TYR A 385 10.94 -6.91 3.86
C TYR A 385 11.80 -7.99 3.19
N ARG A 386 11.32 -8.54 2.06
CA ARG A 386 11.99 -9.62 1.31
C ARG A 386 12.29 -10.90 2.10
N CYS A 387 11.46 -11.25 3.07
CA CYS A 387 11.44 -12.58 3.67
C CYS A 387 10.81 -13.57 2.68
N THR A 388 11.56 -13.89 1.61
CA THR A 388 11.03 -14.66 0.47
C THR A 388 10.64 -16.09 0.81
N GLY A 389 11.20 -16.67 1.89
CA GLY A 389 10.84 -18.00 2.39
C GLY A 389 9.57 -18.03 3.24
N LEU A 390 9.07 -16.86 3.69
CA LEU A 390 7.95 -16.78 4.63
C LEU A 390 6.65 -17.27 3.97
N THR A 391 6.16 -18.42 4.45
CA THR A 391 4.94 -19.06 3.93
C THR A 391 3.70 -18.68 4.73
N THR A 392 3.86 -18.49 6.04
CA THR A 392 2.75 -18.17 6.94
C THR A 392 3.15 -17.10 7.96
N VAL A 393 2.25 -16.15 8.18
CA VAL A 393 2.36 -15.17 9.26
C VAL A 393 1.04 -15.12 10.03
N THR A 394 1.13 -15.19 11.36
CA THR A 394 -0.01 -14.94 12.24
C THR A 394 0.19 -13.59 12.89
N ILE A 395 -0.77 -12.69 12.75
CA ILE A 395 -0.72 -11.33 13.31
C ILE A 395 -1.63 -11.25 14.54
N GLY A 396 -1.06 -10.88 15.68
CA GLY A 396 -1.77 -10.78 16.96
C GLY A 396 -2.88 -9.73 16.98
N ASN A 397 -3.92 -10.00 17.77
CA ASN A 397 -5.14 -9.18 17.84
C ASN A 397 -4.98 -7.80 18.52
N SER A 398 -3.78 -7.40 18.92
CA SER A 398 -3.49 -6.05 19.44
C SER A 398 -2.70 -5.19 18.48
N VAL A 399 -2.30 -5.72 17.32
CA VAL A 399 -1.58 -4.95 16.30
C VAL A 399 -2.52 -3.87 15.73
N THR A 400 -2.12 -2.60 15.86
CA THR A 400 -2.93 -1.46 15.40
C THR A 400 -2.51 -0.93 14.04
N SER A 401 -1.25 -1.14 13.65
CA SER A 401 -0.74 -0.74 12.33
C SER A 401 0.28 -1.74 11.79
N ILE A 402 0.25 -1.93 10.48
CA ILE A 402 1.23 -2.70 9.71
C ILE A 402 2.02 -1.66 8.90
N GLY A 403 3.29 -1.49 9.23
CA GLY A 403 4.15 -0.42 8.71
C GLY A 403 4.38 -0.48 7.19
N ASN A 404 4.92 0.61 6.64
CA ASN A 404 5.26 0.71 5.22
C ASN A 404 6.17 -0.44 4.79
N ARG A 405 5.79 -1.14 3.70
CA ARG A 405 6.57 -2.27 3.14
C ARG A 405 6.89 -3.37 4.16
N ALA A 406 6.09 -3.53 5.21
CA ALA A 406 6.39 -4.47 6.30
C ALA A 406 6.58 -5.91 5.80
N PHE A 407 5.81 -6.37 4.82
CA PHE A 407 5.90 -7.70 4.19
C PHE A 407 6.18 -7.62 2.68
N TYR A 408 6.84 -6.55 2.24
CA TYR A 408 7.19 -6.36 0.83
C TYR A 408 7.97 -7.55 0.26
N SER A 409 7.55 -8.09 -0.88
CA SER A 409 8.17 -9.24 -1.56
C SER A 409 8.36 -10.49 -0.68
N CYS A 410 7.43 -10.76 0.22
CA CYS A 410 7.30 -12.07 0.86
C CYS A 410 6.66 -13.06 -0.13
N THR A 411 7.43 -13.48 -1.13
CA THR A 411 6.93 -14.17 -2.32
C THR A 411 6.33 -15.55 -2.07
N SER A 412 6.69 -16.21 -0.97
CA SER A 412 6.14 -17.51 -0.56
C SER A 412 4.92 -17.41 0.34
N LEU A 413 4.54 -16.20 0.80
CA LEU A 413 3.40 -16.01 1.68
C LEU A 413 2.11 -16.42 0.96
N THR A 414 1.37 -17.38 1.54
CA THR A 414 0.20 -17.96 0.88
C THR A 414 -1.11 -17.39 1.38
N GLU A 415 -1.16 -16.98 2.64
CA GLU A 415 -2.34 -16.40 3.26
C GLU A 415 -1.96 -15.39 4.34
N VAL A 416 -2.78 -14.40 4.54
CA VAL A 416 -2.66 -13.45 5.66
C VAL A 416 -4.03 -13.07 6.20
N SER A 417 -4.16 -13.07 7.53
CA SER A 417 -5.32 -12.54 8.24
C SER A 417 -4.91 -11.28 8.99
N ILE A 418 -5.47 -10.15 8.58
CA ILE A 418 -5.26 -8.85 9.22
C ILE A 418 -6.32 -8.69 10.31
N PRO A 419 -5.92 -8.58 11.59
CA PRO A 419 -6.86 -8.59 12.71
C PRO A 419 -7.70 -7.31 12.79
N ASN A 420 -8.80 -7.39 13.53
CA ASN A 420 -9.72 -6.25 13.73
C ASN A 420 -9.12 -5.08 14.52
N SER A 421 -7.97 -5.24 15.15
CA SER A 421 -7.25 -4.16 15.83
C SER A 421 -6.56 -3.19 14.86
N VAL A 422 -6.22 -3.66 13.64
CA VAL A 422 -5.54 -2.86 12.62
C VAL A 422 -6.49 -1.80 12.08
N LYS A 423 -6.03 -0.55 12.06
CA LYS A 423 -6.74 0.60 11.47
C LYS A 423 -6.27 0.93 10.07
N THR A 424 -4.98 0.81 9.82
CA THR A 424 -4.36 1.17 8.55
C THR A 424 -3.45 0.06 8.07
N ILE A 425 -3.58 -0.31 6.79
CA ILE A 425 -2.59 -1.09 6.05
C ILE A 425 -1.77 -0.06 5.29
N GLU A 426 -0.50 0.11 5.65
CA GLU A 426 0.33 1.20 5.16
C GLU A 426 0.83 0.98 3.73
N PHE A 427 1.52 2.00 3.20
CA PHE A 427 2.12 2.03 1.87
C PHE A 427 2.93 0.77 1.55
N ARG A 428 2.55 0.05 0.48
CA ARG A 428 3.24 -1.14 -0.05
C ARG A 428 3.43 -2.29 0.96
N ALA A 429 2.57 -2.37 1.97
CA ALA A 429 2.76 -3.29 3.09
C ALA A 429 2.94 -4.76 2.65
N PHE A 430 2.22 -5.22 1.63
CA PHE A 430 2.28 -6.58 1.05
C PHE A 430 2.63 -6.57 -0.45
N GLU A 431 3.22 -5.50 -0.97
CA GLU A 431 3.64 -5.44 -2.38
C GLU A 431 4.55 -6.60 -2.74
N GLY A 432 4.29 -7.22 -3.89
CA GLY A 432 5.11 -8.32 -4.40
C GLY A 432 4.97 -9.64 -3.65
N CYS A 433 3.94 -9.81 -2.81
CA CYS A 433 3.61 -11.10 -2.21
C CYS A 433 2.96 -12.01 -3.27
N THR A 434 3.76 -12.44 -4.26
CA THR A 434 3.27 -13.17 -5.44
C THR A 434 2.63 -14.52 -5.13
N GLY A 435 2.96 -15.14 -3.99
CA GLY A 435 2.37 -16.40 -3.53
C GLY A 435 1.04 -16.24 -2.80
N LEU A 436 0.64 -14.99 -2.44
CA LEU A 436 -0.54 -14.72 -1.62
C LEU A 436 -1.83 -15.06 -2.38
N LYS A 437 -2.54 -16.07 -1.90
CA LYS A 437 -3.79 -16.57 -2.50
C LYS A 437 -5.02 -15.95 -1.88
N THR A 438 -4.97 -15.74 -0.56
CA THR A 438 -6.10 -15.23 0.22
C THR A 438 -5.63 -14.18 1.23
N VAL A 439 -6.41 -13.10 1.34
CA VAL A 439 -6.25 -12.08 2.38
C VAL A 439 -7.60 -11.88 3.08
N THR A 440 -7.59 -11.94 4.40
CA THR A 440 -8.72 -11.52 5.22
C THR A 440 -8.40 -10.17 5.84
N ILE A 441 -9.21 -9.17 5.52
CA ILE A 441 -9.04 -7.80 6.04
C ILE A 441 -10.00 -7.62 7.22
N GLY A 442 -9.46 -7.21 8.36
CA GLY A 442 -10.23 -7.01 9.59
C GLY A 442 -11.28 -5.90 9.50
N ASN A 443 -12.40 -6.11 10.18
CA ASN A 443 -13.58 -5.21 10.14
C ASN A 443 -13.39 -3.85 10.85
N SER A 444 -12.18 -3.50 11.26
CA SER A 444 -11.84 -2.17 11.78
C SER A 444 -10.83 -1.41 10.92
N VAL A 445 -10.37 -2.02 9.82
CA VAL A 445 -9.49 -1.33 8.87
C VAL A 445 -10.28 -0.22 8.19
N THR A 446 -9.76 1.00 8.27
CA THR A 446 -10.36 2.20 7.65
C THR A 446 -9.64 2.61 6.37
N THR A 447 -8.36 2.28 6.27
CA THR A 447 -7.52 2.71 5.15
C THR A 447 -6.67 1.55 4.62
N ILE A 448 -6.70 1.36 3.31
CA ILE A 448 -5.77 0.51 2.56
C ILE A 448 -4.85 1.47 1.79
N GLY A 449 -3.56 1.46 2.11
CA GLY A 449 -2.56 2.37 1.58
C GLY A 449 -2.27 2.17 0.09
N GLU A 450 -1.55 3.13 -0.49
CA GLU A 450 -1.07 3.07 -1.87
C GLU A 450 -0.23 1.81 -2.10
N SER A 451 -0.49 1.10 -3.20
CA SER A 451 0.20 -0.13 -3.61
C SER A 451 0.25 -1.23 -2.53
N ALA A 452 -0.65 -1.21 -1.54
CA ALA A 452 -0.58 -2.09 -0.36
C ALA A 452 -0.48 -3.59 -0.73
N PHE A 453 -1.13 -4.04 -1.81
CA PHE A 453 -1.12 -5.41 -2.35
C PHE A 453 -0.68 -5.44 -3.82
N TYR A 454 0.10 -4.45 -4.26
CA TYR A 454 0.62 -4.38 -5.62
C TYR A 454 1.34 -5.69 -6.00
N SER A 455 1.09 -6.22 -7.20
CA SER A 455 1.68 -7.48 -7.70
C SER A 455 1.46 -8.71 -6.82
N CYS A 456 0.34 -8.82 -6.10
CA CYS A 456 -0.08 -10.06 -5.45
C CYS A 456 -0.72 -11.01 -6.50
N THR A 457 0.10 -11.53 -7.40
CA THR A 457 -0.34 -12.22 -8.64
C THR A 457 -1.12 -13.51 -8.42
N SER A 458 -1.00 -14.15 -7.26
CA SER A 458 -1.78 -15.36 -6.91
C SER A 458 -3.09 -15.07 -6.19
N LEU A 459 -3.36 -13.81 -5.82
CA LEU A 459 -4.58 -13.44 -5.10
C LEU A 459 -5.79 -13.71 -6.00
N THR A 460 -6.74 -14.50 -5.50
CA THR A 460 -7.90 -14.93 -6.32
C THR A 460 -9.16 -14.16 -6.01
N GLU A 461 -9.31 -13.69 -4.79
CA GLU A 461 -10.45 -12.90 -4.34
C GLU A 461 -10.04 -11.93 -3.23
N VAL A 462 -10.72 -10.82 -3.15
CA VAL A 462 -10.60 -9.87 -2.05
C VAL A 462 -11.96 -9.31 -1.66
N SER A 463 -12.23 -9.29 -0.36
CA SER A 463 -13.39 -8.62 0.22
C SER A 463 -12.91 -7.44 1.06
N ILE A 464 -13.22 -6.24 0.59
CA ILE A 464 -12.98 -4.99 1.32
C ILE A 464 -14.11 -4.80 2.32
N PRO A 465 -13.83 -4.79 3.64
CA PRO A 465 -14.88 -4.70 4.65
C PRO A 465 -15.56 -3.33 4.69
N ASN A 466 -16.75 -3.30 5.30
CA ASN A 466 -17.55 -2.08 5.41
C ASN A 466 -16.92 -0.97 6.29
N SER A 467 -15.85 -1.26 7.00
CA SER A 467 -15.12 -0.26 7.79
C SER A 467 -14.16 0.59 6.95
N VAL A 468 -13.76 0.10 5.77
CA VAL A 468 -12.82 0.81 4.90
C VAL A 468 -13.49 2.02 4.26
N THR A 469 -12.87 3.18 4.42
CA THR A 469 -13.32 4.45 3.83
C THR A 469 -12.44 4.88 2.65
N SER A 470 -11.16 4.46 2.65
CA SER A 470 -10.20 4.87 1.62
C SER A 470 -9.36 3.70 1.13
N ILE A 471 -9.21 3.60 -0.20
CA ILE A 471 -8.33 2.67 -0.90
C ILE A 471 -7.34 3.50 -1.72
N GLY A 472 -6.05 3.31 -1.49
CA GLY A 472 -4.98 4.07 -2.16
C GLY A 472 -4.77 3.69 -3.63
N SER A 473 -4.06 4.56 -4.36
CA SER A 473 -3.70 4.33 -5.76
C SER A 473 -2.93 3.03 -5.92
N GLY A 474 -3.24 2.25 -6.95
CA GLY A 474 -2.58 0.99 -7.24
C GLY A 474 -2.64 -0.06 -6.12
N ALA A 475 -3.57 0.06 -5.15
CA ALA A 475 -3.59 -0.81 -3.96
C ALA A 475 -3.61 -2.31 -4.30
N PHE A 476 -4.25 -2.72 -5.39
CA PHE A 476 -4.32 -4.08 -5.92
C PHE A 476 -3.85 -4.15 -7.39
N GLU A 477 -3.06 -3.18 -7.82
CA GLU A 477 -2.50 -3.16 -9.18
C GLU A 477 -1.66 -4.41 -9.44
N ASP A 478 -1.71 -4.95 -10.67
CA ASP A 478 -1.05 -6.19 -11.10
C ASP A 478 -1.43 -7.45 -10.29
N CYS A 479 -2.56 -7.46 -9.60
CA CYS A 479 -3.12 -8.68 -9.02
C CYS A 479 -3.73 -9.56 -10.13
N SER A 480 -2.90 -10.06 -11.03
CA SER A 480 -3.33 -10.74 -12.27
C SER A 480 -4.15 -12.02 -12.05
N GLY A 481 -4.07 -12.64 -10.89
CA GLY A 481 -4.87 -13.81 -10.49
C GLY A 481 -6.27 -13.48 -9.96
N LEU A 482 -6.54 -12.20 -9.65
CA LEU A 482 -7.76 -11.75 -8.98
C LEU A 482 -8.98 -11.94 -9.87
N LYS A 483 -9.98 -12.69 -9.37
CA LYS A 483 -11.20 -13.04 -10.12
C LYS A 483 -12.43 -12.30 -9.62
N THR A 484 -12.49 -12.05 -8.31
CA THR A 484 -13.63 -11.42 -7.66
C THR A 484 -13.17 -10.36 -6.66
N VAL A 485 -13.79 -9.21 -6.73
CA VAL A 485 -13.61 -8.10 -5.79
C VAL A 485 -14.95 -7.73 -5.19
N THR A 486 -15.00 -7.61 -3.86
CA THR A 486 -16.14 -7.03 -3.14
C THR A 486 -15.71 -5.73 -2.48
N ILE A 487 -16.36 -4.62 -2.81
CA ILE A 487 -16.10 -3.29 -2.23
C ILE A 487 -17.12 -3.04 -1.12
N GLY A 488 -16.64 -2.70 0.09
CA GLY A 488 -17.48 -2.40 1.25
C GLY A 488 -18.28 -1.10 1.12
N ASN A 489 -19.38 -0.99 1.87
CA ASN A 489 -20.36 0.09 1.73
C ASN A 489 -19.89 1.47 2.21
N SER A 490 -18.86 1.55 3.04
CA SER A 490 -18.33 2.83 3.57
C SER A 490 -17.18 3.42 2.75
N VAL A 491 -16.77 2.77 1.66
CA VAL A 491 -15.70 3.30 0.80
C VAL A 491 -16.20 4.61 0.15
N THR A 492 -15.42 5.69 0.35
CA THR A 492 -15.70 7.01 -0.22
C THR A 492 -14.63 7.47 -1.20
N THR A 493 -13.42 6.92 -1.09
CA THR A 493 -12.30 7.24 -1.98
C THR A 493 -11.62 5.98 -2.50
N ILE A 494 -11.38 5.95 -3.80
CA ILE A 494 -10.62 4.91 -4.49
C ILE A 494 -9.58 5.62 -5.35
N GLY A 495 -8.32 5.30 -5.14
CA GLY A 495 -7.21 5.88 -5.88
C GLY A 495 -7.10 5.39 -7.32
N ASP A 496 -6.31 6.12 -8.11
CA ASP A 496 -6.06 5.82 -9.52
C ASP A 496 -5.51 4.40 -9.70
N GLY A 497 -6.00 3.69 -10.72
CA GLY A 497 -5.46 2.39 -11.10
C GLY A 497 -5.50 1.32 -10.01
N THR A 498 -6.40 1.46 -9.03
CA THR A 498 -6.46 0.55 -7.87
C THR A 498 -6.44 -0.93 -8.26
N PHE A 499 -7.11 -1.32 -9.36
CA PHE A 499 -7.19 -2.70 -9.89
C PHE A 499 -6.60 -2.80 -11.30
N ASN A 500 -5.70 -1.88 -11.68
CA ASN A 500 -4.99 -1.94 -12.95
C ASN A 500 -4.23 -3.27 -13.07
N GLY A 501 -4.16 -3.87 -14.25
CA GLY A 501 -3.48 -5.15 -14.46
C GLY A 501 -4.14 -6.38 -13.82
N CYS A 502 -5.36 -6.26 -13.26
CA CYS A 502 -6.14 -7.40 -12.77
C CYS A 502 -6.75 -8.20 -13.92
N THR A 503 -5.92 -8.77 -14.78
CA THR A 503 -6.30 -9.38 -16.06
C THR A 503 -7.20 -10.62 -15.96
N SER A 504 -7.35 -11.22 -14.77
CA SER A 504 -8.27 -12.35 -14.51
C SER A 504 -9.60 -11.93 -13.93
N LEU A 505 -9.82 -10.64 -13.64
CA LEU A 505 -11.01 -10.14 -12.96
C LEU A 505 -12.26 -10.42 -13.79
N LYS A 506 -13.24 -11.07 -13.14
CA LYS A 506 -14.51 -11.48 -13.75
C LYS A 506 -15.72 -10.83 -13.14
N THR A 507 -15.70 -10.65 -11.83
CA THR A 507 -16.84 -10.15 -11.07
C THR A 507 -16.42 -9.07 -10.10
N VAL A 508 -17.13 -7.95 -10.11
CA VAL A 508 -17.04 -6.88 -9.12
C VAL A 508 -18.38 -6.77 -8.40
N ILE A 509 -18.36 -6.81 -7.07
CA ILE A 509 -19.51 -6.52 -6.20
C ILE A 509 -19.21 -5.18 -5.53
N TRP A 510 -19.94 -4.17 -5.93
CA TRP A 510 -19.75 -2.79 -5.49
C TRP A 510 -20.84 -2.39 -4.51
N ASN A 511 -20.49 -2.25 -3.22
CA ASN A 511 -21.45 -1.81 -2.19
C ASN A 511 -21.20 -0.37 -1.73
N ALA A 512 -20.14 0.31 -2.21
CA ALA A 512 -19.83 1.68 -1.81
C ALA A 512 -20.98 2.63 -2.17
N ARG A 513 -21.50 3.38 -1.16
CA ARG A 513 -22.70 4.23 -1.30
C ARG A 513 -22.43 5.49 -2.10
N ASN A 514 -21.34 6.20 -1.77
CA ASN A 514 -21.03 7.54 -2.27
C ASN A 514 -19.53 7.71 -2.51
N VAL A 515 -18.98 7.05 -3.53
CA VAL A 515 -17.60 7.30 -3.98
C VAL A 515 -17.59 8.60 -4.77
N GLN A 516 -16.66 9.49 -4.46
CA GLN A 516 -16.50 10.76 -5.19
C GLN A 516 -15.97 10.52 -6.61
N ASP A 517 -16.36 11.39 -7.55
CA ASP A 517 -15.89 11.39 -8.94
C ASP A 517 -14.42 11.87 -9.02
N THR A 518 -13.49 10.99 -8.66
CA THR A 518 -12.05 11.29 -8.65
C THR A 518 -11.28 10.61 -9.79
N PHE A 519 -12.00 9.97 -10.73
CA PHE A 519 -11.39 9.16 -11.80
C PHE A 519 -10.93 9.98 -13.02
N LEU A 520 -10.89 11.30 -12.91
CA LEU A 520 -10.30 12.21 -13.90
C LEU A 520 -8.93 12.68 -13.41
N SER A 521 -7.91 12.60 -14.26
CA SER A 521 -6.63 13.25 -14.02
C SER A 521 -6.70 14.76 -14.26
N GLU A 522 -5.73 15.51 -13.73
CA GLU A 522 -5.57 16.95 -14.06
C GLU A 522 -5.41 17.21 -15.57
N THR A 523 -5.05 16.20 -16.33
CA THR A 523 -4.93 16.22 -17.80
C THR A 523 -6.20 15.82 -18.54
N TRP A 524 -7.34 15.67 -17.85
CA TRP A 524 -8.63 15.21 -18.39
C TRP A 524 -8.61 13.79 -19.00
N ILE A 525 -7.60 12.98 -18.69
CA ILE A 525 -7.54 11.56 -19.08
C ILE A 525 -8.22 10.74 -17.99
N PRO A 526 -9.28 9.95 -18.31
CA PRO A 526 -9.91 9.09 -17.35
C PRO A 526 -8.94 8.07 -16.75
N LYS A 527 -8.98 7.89 -15.45
CA LYS A 527 -8.22 6.86 -14.72
C LYS A 527 -9.17 5.99 -13.91
N PRO A 528 -9.98 5.15 -14.58
CA PRO A 528 -10.93 4.29 -13.91
C PRO A 528 -10.20 3.31 -12.98
N PRO A 529 -10.87 2.79 -11.94
CA PRO A 529 -10.24 1.85 -11.01
C PRO A 529 -9.97 0.46 -11.62
N PHE A 530 -10.60 0.12 -12.77
CA PHE A 530 -10.53 -1.19 -13.44
C PHE A 530 -9.99 -1.12 -14.88
N PRO A 531 -8.89 -0.40 -15.17
CA PRO A 531 -8.33 -0.40 -16.51
C PRO A 531 -7.82 -1.82 -16.86
N ASP A 532 -7.76 -2.15 -18.14
CA ASP A 532 -7.26 -3.44 -18.67
C ASP A 532 -7.96 -4.69 -18.12
N SER A 533 -9.22 -4.54 -17.61
CA SER A 533 -10.01 -5.64 -17.09
C SER A 533 -10.80 -6.37 -18.18
N ASP A 534 -10.09 -6.88 -19.20
CA ASP A 534 -10.67 -7.49 -20.42
C ASP A 534 -11.51 -8.75 -20.17
N ARG A 535 -11.49 -9.30 -18.95
CA ARG A 535 -12.28 -10.48 -18.56
C ARG A 535 -13.42 -10.15 -17.60
N LEU A 536 -13.62 -8.88 -17.28
CA LEU A 536 -14.70 -8.45 -16.39
C LEU A 536 -16.04 -8.58 -17.11
N THR A 537 -16.80 -9.57 -16.69
CA THR A 537 -18.08 -9.93 -17.32
C THR A 537 -19.30 -9.59 -16.48
N GLU A 538 -19.14 -9.35 -15.20
CA GLU A 538 -20.21 -9.11 -14.24
C GLU A 538 -19.86 -7.98 -13.29
N PHE A 539 -20.74 -6.96 -13.21
CA PHE A 539 -20.64 -5.86 -12.25
C PHE A 539 -21.98 -5.75 -11.50
N VAL A 540 -21.93 -5.87 -10.18
CA VAL A 540 -23.11 -5.88 -9.32
C VAL A 540 -23.03 -4.73 -8.34
N PHE A 541 -23.95 -3.78 -8.44
CA PHE A 541 -24.15 -2.74 -7.43
C PHE A 541 -25.06 -3.26 -6.32
N GLY A 542 -24.60 -3.09 -5.08
CA GLY A 542 -25.35 -3.50 -3.89
C GLY A 542 -26.59 -2.65 -3.64
N GLU A 543 -27.48 -3.17 -2.79
CA GLU A 543 -28.77 -2.54 -2.50
C GLU A 543 -28.68 -1.18 -1.77
N GLU A 544 -27.52 -0.85 -1.20
CA GLU A 544 -27.31 0.42 -0.47
C GLU A 544 -26.57 1.48 -1.31
N VAL A 545 -26.21 1.18 -2.56
CA VAL A 545 -25.54 2.12 -3.47
C VAL A 545 -26.55 3.17 -3.92
N GLU A 546 -26.21 4.44 -3.67
CA GLU A 546 -27.08 5.59 -4.03
C GLU A 546 -26.60 6.28 -5.31
N TYR A 547 -25.29 6.24 -5.58
CA TYR A 547 -24.66 6.90 -6.71
C TYR A 547 -23.66 5.97 -7.43
N ILE A 548 -23.74 5.92 -8.75
CA ILE A 548 -22.75 5.26 -9.61
C ILE A 548 -21.75 6.33 -10.09
N PRO A 549 -20.47 6.26 -9.69
CA PRO A 549 -19.50 7.29 -10.02
C PRO A 549 -19.26 7.45 -11.53
N ALA A 550 -18.91 8.66 -11.93
CA ALA A 550 -18.45 8.93 -13.29
C ALA A 550 -17.20 8.10 -13.63
N TYR A 551 -17.11 7.62 -14.87
CA TYR A 551 -16.02 6.78 -15.40
C TYR A 551 -15.79 5.43 -14.69
N LEU A 552 -16.62 4.99 -13.77
CA LEU A 552 -16.39 3.78 -12.95
C LEU A 552 -16.17 2.53 -13.81
N CYS A 553 -17.03 2.30 -14.79
CA CYS A 553 -16.97 1.15 -15.70
C CYS A 553 -16.52 1.56 -17.12
N TYR A 554 -15.71 2.60 -17.23
CA TYR A 554 -15.24 3.15 -18.51
C TYR A 554 -14.46 2.10 -19.33
N GLN A 555 -14.88 1.87 -20.58
CA GLN A 555 -14.24 0.94 -21.54
C GLN A 555 -14.21 -0.55 -21.13
N LEU A 556 -15.13 -0.99 -20.28
CA LEU A 556 -15.24 -2.41 -19.93
C LEU A 556 -15.96 -3.19 -21.05
N ALA A 557 -15.26 -3.40 -22.15
CA ALA A 557 -15.82 -4.00 -23.37
C ALA A 557 -16.34 -5.45 -23.20
N SER A 558 -15.82 -6.19 -22.20
CA SER A 558 -16.25 -7.56 -21.90
C SER A 558 -17.43 -7.66 -20.94
N LEU A 559 -17.89 -6.54 -20.38
CA LEU A 559 -19.01 -6.52 -19.42
C LEU A 559 -20.29 -6.99 -20.11
N LYS A 560 -20.90 -8.07 -19.59
CA LYS A 560 -22.13 -8.67 -20.13
C LYS A 560 -23.30 -8.51 -19.20
N LYS A 561 -23.05 -8.54 -17.89
CA LYS A 561 -24.08 -8.49 -16.87
C LYS A 561 -23.84 -7.32 -15.94
N LEU A 562 -24.81 -6.42 -15.91
CA LEU A 562 -24.85 -5.26 -15.04
C LEU A 562 -26.09 -5.37 -14.14
N VAL A 563 -25.89 -5.35 -12.82
CA VAL A 563 -26.97 -5.35 -11.85
C VAL A 563 -26.92 -4.02 -11.08
N ILE A 564 -27.96 -3.20 -11.21
CA ILE A 564 -28.09 -1.91 -10.51
C ILE A 564 -29.10 -2.07 -9.38
N GLY A 565 -28.67 -1.79 -8.13
CA GLY A 565 -29.51 -1.88 -6.93
C GLY A 565 -30.62 -0.84 -6.90
N ASN A 566 -31.71 -1.14 -6.19
CA ASN A 566 -32.92 -0.29 -6.14
C ASN A 566 -32.76 1.02 -5.34
N SER A 567 -31.62 1.26 -4.70
CA SER A 567 -31.31 2.53 -4.01
C SER A 567 -30.56 3.51 -4.89
N VAL A 568 -30.11 3.11 -6.08
CA VAL A 568 -29.37 4.00 -6.99
C VAL A 568 -30.28 5.12 -7.45
N THR A 569 -29.89 6.36 -7.16
CA THR A 569 -30.63 7.58 -7.55
C THR A 569 -30.02 8.29 -8.74
N SER A 570 -28.71 8.11 -8.99
CA SER A 570 -28.06 8.74 -10.13
C SER A 570 -26.90 7.90 -10.69
N ILE A 571 -26.70 8.03 -12.00
CA ILE A 571 -25.62 7.44 -12.78
C ILE A 571 -24.75 8.57 -13.30
N GLY A 572 -23.46 8.56 -12.97
CA GLY A 572 -22.50 9.60 -13.31
C GLY A 572 -22.10 9.62 -14.78
N ASN A 573 -21.45 10.71 -15.19
CA ASN A 573 -20.99 10.92 -16.56
C ASN A 573 -20.01 9.82 -17.01
N HIS A 574 -20.16 9.30 -18.23
CA HIS A 574 -19.32 8.24 -18.79
C HIS A 574 -19.25 6.95 -17.95
N ALA A 575 -20.18 6.73 -17.03
CA ALA A 575 -20.09 5.62 -16.07
C ALA A 575 -19.94 4.25 -16.75
N PHE A 576 -20.56 4.02 -17.89
CA PHE A 576 -20.52 2.79 -18.70
C PHE A 576 -20.10 3.05 -20.14
N PHE A 577 -19.34 4.11 -20.39
CA PHE A 577 -18.86 4.45 -21.73
C PHE A 577 -18.08 3.29 -22.36
N CYS A 578 -18.37 2.95 -23.63
CA CYS A 578 -17.76 1.83 -24.37
C CYS A 578 -17.91 0.44 -23.76
N CYS A 579 -18.96 0.18 -22.97
CA CYS A 579 -19.28 -1.16 -22.49
C CYS A 579 -19.94 -1.98 -23.61
N SER A 580 -19.19 -2.29 -24.67
CA SER A 580 -19.71 -2.87 -25.91
C SER A 580 -20.25 -4.31 -25.77
N GLY A 581 -19.85 -5.04 -24.73
CA GLY A 581 -20.35 -6.39 -24.43
C GLY A 581 -21.70 -6.43 -23.71
N LEU A 582 -22.19 -5.27 -23.24
CA LEU A 582 -23.44 -5.15 -22.47
C LEU A 582 -24.63 -5.30 -23.42
N THR A 583 -25.46 -6.32 -23.20
CA THR A 583 -26.60 -6.63 -24.08
C THR A 583 -27.93 -6.13 -23.53
N GLU A 584 -28.06 -6.08 -22.20
CA GLU A 584 -29.25 -5.61 -21.52
C GLU A 584 -28.88 -4.88 -20.23
N VAL A 585 -29.64 -3.86 -19.86
CA VAL A 585 -29.51 -3.12 -18.60
C VAL A 585 -30.91 -2.82 -18.06
N THR A 586 -31.10 -3.14 -16.78
CA THR A 586 -32.29 -2.70 -16.06
C THR A 586 -31.91 -1.52 -15.17
N ILE A 587 -32.41 -0.33 -15.51
CA ILE A 587 -32.27 0.88 -14.70
C ILE A 587 -33.48 0.92 -13.73
N PRO A 588 -33.24 0.90 -12.40
CA PRO A 588 -34.34 0.88 -11.41
C PRO A 588 -35.10 2.21 -11.37
N ASN A 589 -36.35 2.16 -10.91
CA ASN A 589 -37.22 3.32 -10.83
C ASN A 589 -36.76 4.41 -9.82
N SER A 590 -35.75 4.11 -9.01
CA SER A 590 -35.13 5.07 -8.10
C SER A 590 -34.20 6.07 -8.81
N VAL A 591 -33.72 5.72 -10.01
CA VAL A 591 -32.80 6.58 -10.76
C VAL A 591 -33.54 7.81 -11.29
N THR A 592 -33.03 8.99 -10.88
CA THR A 592 -33.56 10.31 -11.28
C THR A 592 -32.69 11.01 -12.31
N SER A 593 -31.43 10.63 -12.44
CA SER A 593 -30.50 11.21 -13.43
C SER A 593 -29.59 10.18 -14.05
N ILE A 594 -29.33 10.33 -15.35
CA ILE A 594 -28.40 9.54 -16.15
C ILE A 594 -27.49 10.58 -16.81
N GLY A 595 -26.20 10.60 -16.42
CA GLY A 595 -25.24 11.65 -16.84
C GLY A 595 -24.83 11.58 -18.31
N ASP A 596 -24.07 12.60 -18.73
CA ASP A 596 -23.54 12.72 -20.08
C ASP A 596 -22.72 11.49 -20.47
N TYR A 597 -22.92 10.98 -21.69
CA TYR A 597 -22.22 9.81 -22.22
C TYR A 597 -22.30 8.54 -21.36
N ALA A 598 -23.23 8.47 -20.41
CA ALA A 598 -23.26 7.38 -19.41
C ALA A 598 -23.24 5.99 -20.04
N PHE A 599 -23.93 5.76 -21.17
CA PHE A 599 -23.97 4.49 -21.92
C PHE A 599 -23.52 4.67 -23.38
N ALA A 600 -22.75 5.73 -23.67
CA ALA A 600 -22.27 5.94 -25.04
C ALA A 600 -21.39 4.79 -25.50
N ASP A 601 -21.48 4.46 -26.79
CA ASP A 601 -20.74 3.33 -27.42
C ASP A 601 -21.04 1.94 -26.80
N CYS A 602 -22.15 1.77 -26.09
CA CYS A 602 -22.64 0.46 -25.67
C CYS A 602 -23.26 -0.31 -26.87
N THR A 603 -22.41 -0.70 -27.81
CA THR A 603 -22.84 -1.25 -29.11
C THR A 603 -23.56 -2.58 -29.04
N GLY A 604 -23.41 -3.33 -27.94
CA GLY A 604 -24.13 -4.58 -27.68
C GLY A 604 -25.53 -4.41 -27.13
N LEU A 605 -25.88 -3.21 -26.59
CA LEU A 605 -27.15 -2.96 -25.93
C LEU A 605 -28.29 -3.04 -26.95
N THR A 606 -29.29 -3.89 -26.70
CA THR A 606 -30.39 -4.13 -27.63
C THR A 606 -31.65 -3.40 -27.27
N GLU A 607 -31.90 -3.14 -26.01
CA GLU A 607 -33.06 -2.42 -25.49
C GLU A 607 -32.70 -1.65 -24.23
N ILE A 608 -33.39 -0.54 -23.97
CA ILE A 608 -33.28 0.23 -22.75
C ILE A 608 -34.61 0.84 -22.34
N THR A 609 -34.88 0.82 -21.04
CA THR A 609 -36.00 1.51 -20.42
C THR A 609 -35.50 2.64 -19.56
N ILE A 610 -35.84 3.88 -19.87
CA ILE A 610 -35.60 5.07 -19.06
C ILE A 610 -36.71 5.17 -18.02
N PRO A 611 -36.38 5.17 -16.69
CA PRO A 611 -37.41 5.20 -15.63
C PRO A 611 -38.24 6.46 -15.61
N ASN A 612 -39.43 6.37 -15.02
CA ASN A 612 -40.31 7.54 -14.84
C ASN A 612 -39.77 8.63 -13.90
N ALA A 613 -38.79 8.32 -13.06
CA ALA A 613 -38.17 9.30 -12.18
C ALA A 613 -37.18 10.23 -12.91
N VAL A 614 -36.70 9.83 -14.11
CA VAL A 614 -35.78 10.62 -14.95
C VAL A 614 -36.56 11.77 -15.61
N THR A 615 -36.11 12.99 -15.48
CA THR A 615 -36.66 14.18 -16.09
C THR A 615 -35.91 14.66 -17.32
N THR A 616 -34.64 14.40 -17.40
CA THR A 616 -33.75 14.76 -18.52
C THR A 616 -32.94 13.56 -18.95
N ILE A 617 -32.88 13.32 -20.26
CA ILE A 617 -31.87 12.43 -20.85
C ILE A 617 -30.72 13.34 -21.25
N GLU A 618 -29.60 13.25 -20.53
CA GLU A 618 -28.47 14.16 -20.68
C GLU A 618 -27.73 13.98 -22.03
N GLY A 619 -26.82 14.89 -22.31
CA GLY A 619 -26.13 14.96 -23.61
C GLY A 619 -25.36 13.68 -23.94
N TYR A 620 -25.57 13.16 -25.14
CA TYR A 620 -24.88 11.97 -25.66
C TYR A 620 -25.02 10.69 -24.81
N ALA A 621 -25.97 10.63 -23.89
CA ALA A 621 -26.10 9.54 -22.90
C ALA A 621 -26.08 8.15 -23.54
N PHE A 622 -26.68 7.95 -24.72
CA PHE A 622 -26.76 6.70 -25.46
C PHE A 622 -26.19 6.82 -26.88
N THR A 623 -25.33 7.81 -27.13
CA THR A 623 -24.74 7.99 -28.46
C THR A 623 -24.01 6.73 -28.93
N ARG A 624 -24.16 6.41 -30.23
CA ARG A 624 -23.55 5.25 -30.89
C ARG A 624 -23.84 3.88 -30.26
N CYS A 625 -24.98 3.74 -29.58
CA CYS A 625 -25.50 2.42 -29.19
C CYS A 625 -26.07 1.71 -30.45
N THR A 626 -25.18 1.25 -31.33
CA THR A 626 -25.57 0.74 -32.67
C THR A 626 -26.40 -0.54 -32.62
N GLY A 627 -26.36 -1.30 -31.53
CA GLY A 627 -27.18 -2.49 -31.31
C GLY A 627 -28.59 -2.20 -30.82
N LEU A 628 -28.84 -0.97 -30.34
CA LEU A 628 -30.09 -0.56 -29.70
C LEU A 628 -31.23 -0.56 -30.71
N LYS A 629 -32.24 -1.38 -30.46
CA LYS A 629 -33.42 -1.55 -31.33
C LYS A 629 -34.63 -0.78 -30.84
N THR A 630 -34.83 -0.79 -29.52
CA THR A 630 -35.99 -0.17 -28.89
C THR A 630 -35.57 0.65 -27.65
N VAL A 631 -36.20 1.80 -27.50
CA VAL A 631 -36.07 2.68 -26.34
C VAL A 631 -37.43 2.96 -25.77
N THR A 632 -37.62 2.67 -24.47
CA THR A 632 -38.81 3.11 -23.74
C THR A 632 -38.43 4.32 -22.89
N ILE A 633 -39.02 5.48 -23.15
CA ILE A 633 -38.78 6.73 -22.45
C ILE A 633 -39.86 6.94 -21.39
N GLY A 634 -39.43 7.21 -20.14
CA GLY A 634 -40.32 7.45 -19.00
C GLY A 634 -41.22 8.69 -19.18
N ASN A 635 -42.41 8.68 -18.60
CA ASN A 635 -43.42 9.73 -18.74
C ASN A 635 -43.07 11.08 -18.09
N SER A 636 -42.01 11.13 -17.26
CA SER A 636 -41.58 12.36 -16.61
C SER A 636 -40.44 13.05 -17.39
N VAL A 637 -39.94 12.42 -18.44
CA VAL A 637 -38.87 13.03 -19.24
C VAL A 637 -39.46 14.27 -19.96
N THR A 638 -38.84 15.42 -19.67
CA THR A 638 -39.20 16.70 -20.28
C THR A 638 -38.25 17.14 -21.36
N THR A 639 -36.97 16.71 -21.26
CA THR A 639 -35.92 17.12 -22.16
C THR A 639 -35.12 15.92 -22.64
N ILE A 640 -34.86 15.85 -23.93
CA ILE A 640 -33.90 14.97 -24.57
C ILE A 640 -32.79 15.90 -25.08
N GLU A 641 -31.61 15.85 -24.42
CA GLU A 641 -30.49 16.75 -24.67
C GLU A 641 -29.72 16.40 -25.96
N ASP A 642 -28.70 17.20 -26.28
CA ASP A 642 -27.90 17.11 -27.48
C ASP A 642 -27.29 15.72 -27.68
N GLY A 643 -27.47 15.16 -28.86
CA GLY A 643 -26.88 13.89 -29.28
C GLY A 643 -27.29 12.69 -28.44
N ALA A 644 -28.29 12.76 -27.57
CA ALA A 644 -28.64 11.71 -26.62
C ALA A 644 -28.70 10.30 -27.22
N PHE A 645 -29.21 10.14 -28.44
CA PHE A 645 -29.29 8.88 -29.18
C PHE A 645 -28.56 8.96 -30.53
N ASN A 646 -27.64 9.91 -30.69
CA ASN A 646 -26.89 10.09 -31.96
C ASN A 646 -26.20 8.78 -32.37
N GLY A 647 -26.35 8.37 -33.63
CA GLY A 647 -25.69 7.19 -34.22
C GLY A 647 -26.25 5.86 -33.69
N CYS A 648 -27.42 5.83 -33.09
CA CYS A 648 -28.14 4.59 -32.76
C CYS A 648 -28.69 3.95 -34.03
N THR A 649 -27.79 3.41 -34.87
CA THR A 649 -28.15 2.91 -36.24
C THR A 649 -29.08 1.72 -36.20
N GLY A 650 -29.13 0.95 -35.14
CA GLY A 650 -30.04 -0.19 -34.95
C GLY A 650 -31.43 0.20 -34.51
N LEU A 651 -31.66 1.46 -34.08
CA LEU A 651 -32.94 1.92 -33.51
C LEU A 651 -34.01 1.91 -34.59
N THR A 652 -34.98 1.02 -34.42
CA THR A 652 -36.10 0.87 -35.36
C THR A 652 -37.36 1.58 -34.95
N GLU A 653 -37.50 1.75 -33.63
CA GLU A 653 -38.69 2.34 -33.01
C GLU A 653 -38.30 3.11 -31.76
N VAL A 654 -38.84 4.30 -31.60
CA VAL A 654 -38.80 5.11 -30.39
C VAL A 654 -40.10 5.83 -30.16
N SER A 655 -40.56 5.78 -28.91
CA SER A 655 -41.79 6.43 -28.48
C SER A 655 -41.44 7.61 -27.59
N ILE A 656 -41.62 8.83 -28.08
CA ILE A 656 -41.36 10.06 -27.31
C ILE A 656 -42.65 10.41 -26.55
N PRO A 657 -42.63 10.45 -25.19
CA PRO A 657 -43.82 10.72 -24.38
C PRO A 657 -44.27 12.18 -24.49
N ASN A 658 -45.56 12.40 -24.19
CA ASN A 658 -46.14 13.74 -24.21
C ASN A 658 -45.60 14.71 -23.15
N SER A 659 -44.75 14.24 -22.23
CA SER A 659 -44.02 15.08 -21.26
C SER A 659 -42.84 15.83 -21.91
N VAL A 660 -42.31 15.35 -23.02
CA VAL A 660 -41.13 15.95 -23.66
C VAL A 660 -41.53 17.28 -24.32
N THR A 661 -40.81 18.32 -23.91
CA THR A 661 -41.01 19.70 -24.40
C THR A 661 -39.88 20.18 -25.33
N SER A 662 -38.68 19.56 -25.24
CA SER A 662 -37.53 19.90 -26.03
C SER A 662 -36.79 18.64 -26.52
N ILE A 663 -36.33 18.69 -27.78
CA ILE A 663 -35.48 17.68 -28.43
C ILE A 663 -34.26 18.44 -28.94
N GLY A 664 -33.10 18.20 -28.33
CA GLY A 664 -31.83 18.92 -28.55
C GLY A 664 -31.16 18.65 -29.88
N ASP A 665 -30.06 19.37 -30.10
CA ASP A 665 -29.23 19.23 -31.30
C ASP A 665 -28.73 17.81 -31.49
N TYR A 666 -28.85 17.28 -32.73
CA TYR A 666 -28.40 15.93 -33.07
C TYR A 666 -29.02 14.78 -32.23
N ALA A 667 -30.06 15.01 -31.42
CA ALA A 667 -30.57 14.05 -30.45
C ALA A 667 -30.82 12.64 -31.03
N PHE A 668 -31.29 12.50 -32.25
CA PHE A 668 -31.50 11.25 -32.99
C PHE A 668 -30.77 11.23 -34.32
N ALA A 669 -29.73 12.04 -34.51
CA ALA A 669 -28.96 12.06 -35.75
C ALA A 669 -28.37 10.70 -36.05
N ASP A 670 -28.29 10.32 -37.35
CA ASP A 670 -27.75 9.02 -37.81
C ASP A 670 -28.50 7.77 -37.25
N CYS A 671 -29.74 7.90 -36.78
CA CYS A 671 -30.60 6.76 -36.43
C CYS A 671 -31.15 6.13 -37.73
N THR A 672 -30.27 5.46 -38.48
CA THR A 672 -30.57 4.98 -39.83
C THR A 672 -31.60 3.86 -39.89
N GLY A 673 -31.81 3.15 -38.80
CA GLY A 673 -32.83 2.09 -38.65
C GLY A 673 -34.22 2.62 -38.38
N LEU A 674 -34.39 3.89 -37.95
CA LEU A 674 -35.66 4.48 -37.57
C LEU A 674 -36.57 4.64 -38.79
N THR A 675 -37.75 4.04 -38.73
CA THR A 675 -38.67 4.02 -39.88
C THR A 675 -39.79 5.07 -39.78
N GLU A 676 -40.20 5.43 -38.61
CA GLU A 676 -41.21 6.45 -38.35
C GLU A 676 -40.98 7.17 -37.05
N ILE A 677 -41.43 8.40 -36.94
CA ILE A 677 -41.38 9.23 -35.74
C ILE A 677 -42.59 10.10 -35.58
N ALA A 678 -43.18 10.11 -34.40
CA ALA A 678 -44.22 11.07 -34.02
C ALA A 678 -43.67 12.01 -32.95
N ILE A 679 -43.55 13.28 -33.25
CA ILE A 679 -43.17 14.34 -32.33
C ILE A 679 -44.39 14.76 -31.52
N PRO A 680 -44.34 14.65 -30.18
CA PRO A 680 -45.50 14.91 -29.33
C PRO A 680 -45.98 16.38 -29.39
N ASN A 681 -47.20 16.59 -28.96
CA ASN A 681 -47.78 17.94 -28.95
C ASN A 681 -47.21 18.86 -27.87
N ALA A 682 -46.47 18.36 -26.89
CA ALA A 682 -45.82 19.20 -25.87
C ALA A 682 -44.47 19.78 -26.37
N VAL A 683 -43.88 19.24 -27.43
CA VAL A 683 -42.64 19.74 -28.02
C VAL A 683 -42.91 21.10 -28.66
N THR A 684 -42.10 22.10 -28.31
CA THR A 684 -42.20 23.47 -28.88
C THR A 684 -41.13 23.75 -29.93
N THR A 685 -39.99 23.17 -29.80
CA THR A 685 -38.85 23.31 -30.73
C THR A 685 -38.23 21.97 -31.06
N ILE A 686 -37.91 21.72 -32.31
CA ILE A 686 -37.04 20.67 -32.80
C ILE A 686 -35.72 21.34 -33.15
N GLU A 687 -34.68 21.10 -32.32
CA GLU A 687 -33.41 21.79 -32.47
C GLU A 687 -32.61 21.32 -33.70
N GLY A 688 -31.46 21.97 -33.95
CA GLY A 688 -30.71 21.78 -35.19
C GLY A 688 -30.22 20.34 -35.39
N TYR A 689 -30.39 19.81 -36.59
CA TYR A 689 -29.91 18.47 -36.97
C TYR A 689 -30.49 17.33 -36.13
N ALA A 690 -31.55 17.52 -35.36
CA ALA A 690 -32.08 16.54 -34.39
C ALA A 690 -32.31 15.15 -34.99
N PHE A 691 -32.77 15.03 -36.24
CA PHE A 691 -33.00 13.78 -36.94
C PHE A 691 -32.21 13.72 -38.27
N THR A 692 -31.09 14.43 -38.34
CA THR A 692 -30.27 14.43 -39.56
C THR A 692 -29.78 13.03 -39.89
N ARG A 693 -29.78 12.67 -41.16
CA ARG A 693 -29.33 11.38 -41.67
C ARG A 693 -30.07 10.14 -41.12
N CYS A 694 -31.31 10.32 -40.63
CA CYS A 694 -32.20 9.17 -40.38
C CYS A 694 -32.67 8.57 -41.72
N THR A 695 -31.74 7.87 -42.38
CA THR A 695 -31.97 7.43 -43.80
C THR A 695 -33.10 6.44 -43.95
N GLY A 696 -33.47 5.69 -42.89
CA GLY A 696 -34.61 4.76 -42.93
C GLY A 696 -35.97 5.40 -42.68
N LEU A 697 -36.00 6.67 -42.25
CA LEU A 697 -37.23 7.38 -41.84
C LEU A 697 -38.14 7.65 -43.06
N LYS A 698 -39.35 7.09 -43.01
CA LYS A 698 -40.35 7.19 -44.08
C LYS A 698 -41.42 8.24 -43.83
N THR A 699 -41.87 8.30 -42.59
CA THR A 699 -42.95 9.19 -42.17
C THR A 699 -42.59 9.97 -40.91
N VAL A 700 -42.94 11.26 -40.92
CA VAL A 700 -42.75 12.16 -39.78
C VAL A 700 -44.05 12.88 -39.53
N THR A 701 -44.54 12.79 -38.29
CA THR A 701 -45.67 13.57 -37.80
C THR A 701 -45.16 14.56 -36.74
N ILE A 702 -45.28 15.85 -37.02
CA ILE A 702 -44.85 16.94 -36.13
C ILE A 702 -46.06 17.43 -35.32
N GLY A 703 -45.92 17.47 -33.99
CA GLY A 703 -46.93 17.90 -33.03
C GLY A 703 -47.43 19.32 -33.27
N ASN A 704 -48.64 19.57 -32.87
CA ASN A 704 -49.31 20.84 -33.16
C ASN A 704 -48.81 22.04 -32.35
N SER A 705 -47.99 21.84 -31.29
CA SER A 705 -47.40 22.92 -30.51
C SER A 705 -45.98 23.31 -30.94
N VAL A 706 -45.40 22.56 -31.87
CA VAL A 706 -44.08 22.92 -32.42
C VAL A 706 -44.19 24.28 -33.12
N THR A 707 -43.35 25.21 -32.69
CA THR A 707 -43.27 26.57 -33.30
C THR A 707 -42.07 26.68 -34.24
N THR A 708 -40.98 25.99 -33.93
CA THR A 708 -39.74 26.07 -34.69
C THR A 708 -39.19 24.68 -35.02
N ILE A 709 -38.80 24.49 -36.25
CA ILE A 709 -38.00 23.39 -36.74
C ILE A 709 -36.68 24.03 -37.17
N GLU A 710 -35.58 23.75 -36.48
CA GLU A 710 -34.29 24.39 -36.68
C GLU A 710 -33.54 23.84 -37.89
N ASP A 711 -32.35 24.42 -38.17
CA ASP A 711 -31.54 24.11 -39.34
C ASP A 711 -31.18 22.61 -39.39
N GLY A 712 -31.36 22.03 -40.60
CA GLY A 712 -30.98 20.64 -40.87
C GLY A 712 -31.72 19.59 -40.07
N ALA A 713 -32.79 19.90 -39.33
CA ALA A 713 -33.47 18.99 -38.40
C ALA A 713 -33.75 17.60 -38.98
N PHE A 714 -34.14 17.48 -40.24
CA PHE A 714 -34.36 16.20 -40.97
C PHE A 714 -33.49 16.09 -42.23
N ASN A 715 -32.36 16.79 -42.27
CA ASN A 715 -31.44 16.76 -43.41
C ASN A 715 -30.96 15.33 -43.71
N GLY A 716 -31.09 14.86 -44.94
CA GLY A 716 -30.56 13.56 -45.34
C GLY A 716 -31.45 12.39 -44.96
N CYS A 717 -32.72 12.58 -44.59
CA CYS A 717 -33.72 11.53 -44.44
C CYS A 717 -34.14 10.99 -45.81
N THR A 718 -33.24 10.24 -46.47
CA THR A 718 -33.34 9.88 -47.87
C THR A 718 -34.55 9.06 -48.24
N GLN A 719 -35.12 8.26 -47.31
CA GLN A 719 -36.33 7.46 -47.57
C GLN A 719 -37.62 8.15 -47.11
N MET A 720 -37.57 9.41 -46.63
CA MET A 720 -38.77 10.13 -46.19
C MET A 720 -39.75 10.32 -47.38
N GLU A 721 -40.92 9.71 -47.30
CA GLU A 721 -41.98 9.75 -48.29
C GLU A 721 -42.96 10.91 -48.02
N SER A 722 -43.21 11.19 -46.75
CA SER A 722 -44.15 12.25 -46.37
C SER A 722 -43.80 12.87 -45.03
N VAL A 723 -44.11 14.17 -44.84
CA VAL A 723 -44.04 14.90 -43.60
C VAL A 723 -45.34 15.65 -43.35
N THR A 724 -45.79 15.60 -42.06
CA THR A 724 -46.93 16.41 -41.57
C THR A 724 -46.39 17.45 -40.60
N ILE A 725 -46.52 18.74 -40.96
CA ILE A 725 -46.11 19.91 -40.22
C ILE A 725 -47.30 20.36 -39.36
N GLY A 726 -47.05 20.59 -38.06
CA GLY A 726 -48.07 20.97 -37.04
C GLY A 726 -48.66 22.38 -37.28
N GLU A 727 -49.73 22.63 -36.58
CA GLU A 727 -50.55 23.88 -36.77
C GLU A 727 -49.81 25.18 -36.37
N LYS A 728 -48.97 25.10 -35.34
CA LYS A 728 -48.33 26.30 -34.77
C LYS A 728 -46.91 26.53 -35.30
N VAL A 729 -46.44 25.76 -36.29
CA VAL A 729 -45.08 25.96 -36.81
C VAL A 729 -45.03 27.35 -37.47
N GLU A 730 -44.16 28.20 -37.02
CA GLU A 730 -43.86 29.54 -37.45
C GLU A 730 -42.62 29.63 -38.33
N SER A 731 -41.60 28.79 -38.07
CA SER A 731 -40.36 28.79 -38.85
C SER A 731 -39.84 27.38 -39.09
N ILE A 732 -39.23 27.17 -40.25
CA ILE A 732 -38.52 25.94 -40.66
C ILE A 732 -37.16 26.36 -41.21
N GLY A 733 -36.09 25.91 -40.54
CA GLY A 733 -34.72 26.34 -40.76
C GLY A 733 -34.13 25.99 -42.14
N GLU A 734 -32.90 26.43 -42.35
CA GLU A 734 -32.12 26.12 -43.53
C GLU A 734 -31.84 24.62 -43.60
N SER A 735 -32.00 24.07 -44.78
CA SER A 735 -31.74 22.62 -45.06
C SER A 735 -32.52 21.64 -44.18
N ALA A 736 -33.58 22.06 -43.49
CA ALA A 736 -34.33 21.23 -42.56
C ALA A 736 -34.83 19.92 -43.19
N PHE A 737 -35.25 19.92 -44.44
CA PHE A 737 -35.66 18.76 -45.26
C PHE A 737 -34.81 18.57 -46.52
N ALA A 738 -33.58 19.12 -46.54
CA ALA A 738 -32.68 18.90 -47.68
C ALA A 738 -32.24 17.43 -47.74
N LYS A 739 -31.96 16.93 -48.97
CA LYS A 739 -31.58 15.54 -49.23
C LYS A 739 -32.64 14.50 -48.80
N CYS A 740 -33.90 14.90 -48.64
CA CYS A 740 -35.03 13.98 -48.48
C CYS A 740 -35.52 13.51 -49.85
N ASN A 741 -34.71 12.68 -50.56
CA ASN A 741 -34.85 12.39 -51.96
C ASN A 741 -36.12 11.60 -52.35
N SER A 742 -36.77 10.95 -51.38
CA SER A 742 -38.04 10.20 -51.61
C SER A 742 -39.26 11.02 -51.19
N LEU A 743 -39.13 12.28 -50.78
CA LEU A 743 -40.27 13.10 -50.33
C LEU A 743 -41.19 13.44 -51.46
N THR A 744 -42.40 12.93 -51.42
CA THR A 744 -43.46 13.12 -52.45
C THR A 744 -44.59 13.98 -51.98
N ALA A 745 -44.76 14.12 -50.65
CA ALA A 745 -45.85 14.88 -50.07
C ALA A 745 -45.43 15.65 -48.80
N VAL A 746 -45.82 16.92 -48.73
CA VAL A 746 -45.71 17.76 -47.54
C VAL A 746 -47.10 18.18 -47.15
N THR A 747 -47.51 17.89 -45.90
CA THR A 747 -48.78 18.38 -45.37
C THR A 747 -48.49 19.46 -44.35
N SER A 748 -48.93 20.70 -44.59
CA SER A 748 -48.85 21.75 -43.54
C SER A 748 -50.25 21.97 -42.98
N LYS A 749 -50.39 21.89 -41.67
CA LYS A 749 -51.62 22.22 -40.95
C LYS A 749 -51.66 23.70 -40.53
N ALA A 750 -50.58 24.46 -40.71
CA ALA A 750 -50.50 25.85 -40.34
C ALA A 750 -51.37 26.73 -41.26
N VAL A 751 -52.25 27.52 -40.69
CA VAL A 751 -53.14 28.47 -41.41
C VAL A 751 -52.34 29.66 -41.99
N THR A 752 -51.22 30.02 -41.28
CA THR A 752 -50.27 31.01 -41.79
C THR A 752 -49.01 30.23 -42.25
N PRO A 753 -48.58 30.39 -43.53
CA PRO A 753 -47.39 29.67 -44.01
C PRO A 753 -46.20 29.94 -43.12
N PRO A 754 -45.48 28.92 -42.56
CA PRO A 754 -44.26 29.12 -41.83
C PRO A 754 -43.19 29.84 -42.64
N GLN A 755 -42.27 30.55 -41.95
CA GLN A 755 -41.08 31.08 -42.60
C GLN A 755 -40.21 29.91 -43.03
N ILE A 756 -39.79 29.84 -44.29
CA ILE A 756 -38.85 28.87 -44.81
C ILE A 756 -37.71 29.57 -45.59
N TRP A 757 -36.63 28.84 -45.86
CA TRP A 757 -35.47 29.37 -46.57
C TRP A 757 -35.35 28.70 -47.94
N ALA A 758 -34.47 29.23 -48.79
CA ALA A 758 -34.30 28.70 -50.16
C ALA A 758 -33.79 27.25 -50.17
N THR A 759 -33.12 26.85 -49.10
CA THR A 759 -32.47 25.57 -48.90
C THR A 759 -33.31 24.60 -48.05
N THR A 760 -34.46 25.03 -47.52
CA THR A 760 -35.31 24.19 -46.60
C THR A 760 -35.69 22.87 -47.28
N PHE A 761 -36.06 22.86 -48.56
CA PHE A 761 -36.27 21.72 -49.39
C PHE A 761 -35.37 21.77 -50.62
N ASP A 762 -34.85 20.62 -51.11
CA ASP A 762 -34.04 20.56 -52.34
C ASP A 762 -34.92 20.59 -53.59
N ASP A 763 -36.12 20.03 -53.52
CA ASP A 763 -37.04 19.95 -54.63
C ASP A 763 -38.43 20.42 -54.18
N TYR A 764 -39.15 21.04 -55.07
CA TYR A 764 -40.54 21.56 -54.89
C TYR A 764 -41.52 20.90 -55.84
N ALA A 765 -41.15 19.84 -56.55
CA ALA A 765 -42.04 19.08 -57.45
C ALA A 765 -43.06 18.18 -56.70
N MET A 766 -42.87 17.98 -55.42
CA MET A 766 -43.78 17.19 -54.58
C MET A 766 -45.12 17.93 -54.32
N THR A 767 -46.16 17.17 -53.92
CA THR A 767 -47.46 17.73 -53.56
C THR A 767 -47.45 18.40 -52.20
N LEU A 768 -47.90 19.67 -52.10
CA LEU A 768 -48.13 20.38 -50.87
C LEU A 768 -49.62 20.36 -50.53
N TYR A 769 -49.95 19.79 -49.39
CA TYR A 769 -51.25 19.84 -48.79
C TYR A 769 -51.37 20.94 -47.74
N VAL A 770 -52.37 21.82 -47.84
CA VAL A 770 -52.59 22.97 -46.94
C VAL A 770 -54.00 22.99 -46.44
N PRO A 771 -54.30 23.67 -45.29
CA PRO A 771 -55.68 23.78 -44.76
C PRO A 771 -56.63 24.42 -45.76
N ALA A 772 -57.89 24.09 -45.64
CA ALA A 772 -58.95 24.67 -46.46
C ALA A 772 -58.92 26.22 -46.41
N GLY A 773 -58.96 26.87 -47.58
CA GLY A 773 -58.92 28.32 -47.78
C GLY A 773 -57.52 28.93 -47.65
N CYS A 774 -56.47 28.15 -47.58
CA CYS A 774 -55.10 28.63 -47.41
C CYS A 774 -54.21 28.51 -48.69
N LYS A 775 -54.71 27.91 -49.78
CA LYS A 775 -53.91 27.68 -50.99
C LYS A 775 -53.30 28.98 -51.55
N SER A 776 -54.05 30.04 -51.64
CA SER A 776 -53.59 31.33 -52.10
C SER A 776 -52.45 31.91 -51.26
N LYS A 777 -52.59 31.86 -49.92
CA LYS A 777 -51.57 32.31 -48.94
C LYS A 777 -50.20 31.60 -49.20
N TYR A 778 -50.23 30.26 -49.36
CA TYR A 778 -49.02 29.50 -49.59
C TYR A 778 -48.45 29.79 -50.98
N ALA A 779 -49.29 29.90 -52.00
CA ALA A 779 -48.86 30.24 -53.36
C ALA A 779 -48.25 31.65 -53.55
N GLU A 780 -48.53 32.58 -52.58
CA GLU A 780 -48.01 33.93 -52.63
C GLU A 780 -46.78 34.07 -51.69
N THR A 781 -46.61 33.19 -50.74
CA THR A 781 -45.54 33.27 -49.73
C THR A 781 -44.18 32.84 -50.35
N LYS A 782 -43.12 33.63 -49.98
CA LYS A 782 -41.76 33.39 -50.47
C LYS A 782 -41.30 31.96 -50.19
N TYR A 783 -40.72 31.32 -51.18
CA TYR A 783 -40.28 29.91 -51.26
C TYR A 783 -41.41 28.89 -51.24
N TRP A 784 -42.52 29.02 -50.49
CA TRP A 784 -43.69 28.16 -50.61
C TRP A 784 -44.31 28.19 -51.98
N ARG A 785 -44.28 29.32 -52.68
CA ARG A 785 -44.76 29.50 -54.06
C ARG A 785 -43.98 28.64 -55.08
N ASN A 786 -42.85 28.01 -54.67
CA ASN A 786 -42.06 27.13 -55.52
C ASN A 786 -42.75 25.76 -55.72
N PHE A 787 -43.65 25.37 -54.80
CA PHE A 787 -44.42 24.14 -54.96
C PHE A 787 -45.37 24.25 -56.14
N THR A 788 -45.21 23.32 -57.13
CA THR A 788 -45.98 23.33 -58.33
C THR A 788 -47.37 22.76 -58.20
N ASP A 789 -47.59 21.90 -57.20
CA ASP A 789 -48.89 21.22 -56.89
C ASP A 789 -49.29 21.50 -55.42
N ILE A 790 -50.13 22.56 -55.20
CA ILE A 790 -50.67 22.91 -53.93
C ILE A 790 -52.16 22.52 -53.86
N ARG A 791 -52.47 21.61 -52.91
CA ARG A 791 -53.82 21.10 -52.71
C ARG A 791 -54.36 21.47 -51.33
N GLU A 792 -55.69 21.80 -51.28
CA GLU A 792 -56.35 22.03 -50.00
C GLU A 792 -56.90 20.70 -49.45
N THR A 793 -56.68 20.46 -48.16
CA THR A 793 -57.29 19.39 -47.44
C THR A 793 -58.73 19.87 -47.05
N GLY A 794 -59.73 19.44 -47.82
CA GLY A 794 -61.14 19.69 -47.48
C GLY A 794 -61.62 18.65 -46.49
N VAL A 795 -61.32 18.84 -45.23
CA VAL A 795 -61.48 17.70 -44.30
C VAL A 795 -62.18 18.11 -43.06
N THR A 796 -63.22 17.36 -42.72
CA THR A 796 -63.77 17.20 -41.40
C THR A 796 -62.62 16.55 -40.53
N LEU A 797 -62.03 17.29 -39.58
CA LEU A 797 -61.11 16.75 -38.63
C LEU A 797 -61.86 15.88 -37.63
N HIS A 798 -61.35 14.72 -37.30
CA HIS A 798 -61.86 13.84 -36.28
C HIS A 798 -60.83 13.66 -35.19
N THR A 799 -61.32 13.67 -33.94
CA THR A 799 -60.47 13.49 -32.77
C THR A 799 -60.23 12.00 -32.52
N VAL A 800 -58.99 11.58 -32.58
CA VAL A 800 -58.54 10.26 -32.07
C VAL A 800 -58.01 10.45 -30.65
N THR A 801 -58.78 9.96 -29.69
CA THR A 801 -58.38 9.93 -28.28
C THR A 801 -57.72 8.58 -27.99
N ALA A 802 -56.56 8.58 -27.33
CA ALA A 802 -55.86 7.38 -26.97
C ALA A 802 -55.39 7.47 -25.53
N ASN A 803 -55.81 6.52 -24.69
CA ASN A 803 -55.50 6.50 -23.25
C ASN A 803 -54.97 5.13 -22.82
N ALA A 804 -54.37 5.05 -21.67
CA ALA A 804 -54.05 3.80 -20.97
C ALA A 804 -55.23 3.46 -20.01
N THR A 805 -55.54 2.17 -19.81
CA THR A 805 -56.50 1.74 -18.77
C THR A 805 -55.97 2.04 -17.37
N ASP A 806 -54.61 2.00 -17.23
CA ASP A 806 -53.90 2.32 -16.03
C ASP A 806 -52.61 3.07 -16.41
N GLU A 807 -52.58 4.37 -16.14
CA GLU A 807 -51.43 5.23 -16.47
C GLU A 807 -50.17 4.91 -15.66
N THR A 808 -50.26 4.11 -14.59
CA THR A 808 -49.10 3.61 -13.84
C THR A 808 -48.45 2.41 -14.52
N MET A 809 -49.13 1.75 -15.47
CA MET A 809 -48.62 0.57 -16.16
C MET A 809 -48.09 0.87 -17.55
N GLY A 810 -48.43 2.00 -18.15
CA GLY A 810 -48.03 2.40 -19.47
C GLY A 810 -48.80 3.63 -19.98
N TYR A 811 -48.45 4.10 -21.16
CA TYR A 811 -49.14 5.21 -21.82
C TYR A 811 -49.36 4.94 -23.30
N VAL A 812 -50.12 5.78 -23.95
CA VAL A 812 -50.43 5.70 -25.38
C VAL A 812 -50.02 7.00 -26.08
N ILE A 813 -49.41 6.87 -27.24
CA ILE A 813 -49.14 8.01 -28.14
C ILE A 813 -49.91 7.83 -29.44
N GLY A 814 -50.04 8.94 -30.19
CA GLY A 814 -50.78 8.98 -31.43
C GLY A 814 -52.19 9.52 -31.29
N ALA A 815 -52.59 10.02 -30.09
CA ALA A 815 -53.81 10.82 -29.93
C ALA A 815 -53.68 12.18 -30.67
N GLY A 816 -54.76 12.67 -31.22
CA GLY A 816 -54.78 13.96 -31.89
C GLY A 816 -55.97 14.14 -32.81
N GLU A 817 -56.00 15.26 -33.53
CA GLU A 817 -57.00 15.50 -34.58
C GLU A 817 -56.43 15.04 -35.92
N TYR A 818 -57.17 14.18 -36.59
CA TYR A 818 -56.80 13.59 -37.89
C TYR A 818 -57.86 13.80 -38.92
N PRO A 819 -57.52 14.02 -40.15
CA PRO A 819 -58.49 14.12 -41.25
C PRO A 819 -59.28 12.82 -41.46
N GLN A 820 -60.55 12.91 -41.84
CA GLN A 820 -61.34 11.78 -42.24
C GLN A 820 -60.68 11.03 -43.41
N GLY A 821 -60.44 9.70 -43.26
CA GLY A 821 -59.78 8.86 -44.21
C GLY A 821 -58.24 8.84 -44.09
N SER A 822 -57.62 9.60 -43.17
CA SER A 822 -56.19 9.52 -42.88
C SER A 822 -55.90 8.32 -41.96
N THR A 823 -54.69 7.99 -41.91
CA THR A 823 -54.20 6.97 -40.95
C THR A 823 -53.60 7.62 -39.72
N ALA A 824 -53.98 7.15 -38.53
CA ALA A 824 -53.29 7.47 -37.24
C ALA A 824 -52.62 6.21 -36.76
N THR A 825 -51.39 6.34 -36.27
CA THR A 825 -50.65 5.24 -35.63
C THR A 825 -50.67 5.44 -34.13
N LEU A 826 -51.26 4.46 -33.42
CA LEU A 826 -51.30 4.41 -31.96
C LEU A 826 -50.27 3.43 -31.47
N VAL A 827 -49.47 3.85 -30.50
CA VAL A 827 -48.46 3.01 -29.85
C VAL A 827 -48.71 2.96 -28.35
N ALA A 828 -48.92 1.79 -27.84
CA ALA A 828 -49.06 1.52 -26.40
C ALA A 828 -47.69 1.16 -25.83
N VAL A 829 -47.22 1.95 -24.88
CA VAL A 829 -45.88 1.83 -24.30
C VAL A 829 -45.96 1.41 -22.86
N PRO A 830 -45.61 0.16 -22.53
CA PRO A 830 -45.64 -0.34 -21.17
C PRO A 830 -44.47 0.19 -20.34
N PHE A 831 -44.64 0.33 -19.03
CA PHE A 831 -43.56 0.69 -18.06
C PHE A 831 -43.00 -0.51 -17.35
N GLY A 832 -41.71 -0.53 -17.15
CA GLY A 832 -41.03 -1.52 -16.35
C GLY A 832 -41.18 -2.96 -16.87
N GLN A 833 -41.69 -3.86 -16.04
CA GLN A 833 -42.02 -5.25 -16.38
C GLN A 833 -43.49 -5.44 -16.80
N ASN A 834 -44.15 -4.42 -17.26
CA ASN A 834 -45.50 -4.51 -17.81
C ASN A 834 -45.41 -4.83 -19.31
N TYR A 835 -46.47 -5.34 -19.87
CA TYR A 835 -46.59 -5.51 -21.32
C TYR A 835 -47.96 -5.02 -21.79
N PHE A 836 -48.05 -4.63 -23.05
CA PHE A 836 -49.27 -4.29 -23.71
C PHE A 836 -50.08 -5.59 -23.95
N VAL A 837 -51.35 -5.61 -23.57
CA VAL A 837 -52.22 -6.75 -23.76
C VAL A 837 -53.01 -6.61 -25.06
N ARG A 838 -53.76 -5.52 -25.17
CA ARG A 838 -54.63 -5.24 -26.32
C ARG A 838 -55.24 -3.84 -26.22
N TRP A 839 -55.79 -3.40 -27.29
CA TRP A 839 -56.68 -2.23 -27.34
C TRP A 839 -58.11 -2.60 -26.87
N ASN A 840 -58.90 -1.59 -26.51
CA ASN A 840 -60.28 -1.75 -26.04
C ASN A 840 -61.25 -2.44 -27.05
N ASP A 841 -60.86 -2.50 -28.34
CA ASP A 841 -61.62 -3.20 -29.41
C ASP A 841 -61.09 -4.63 -29.68
N GLY A 842 -60.18 -5.11 -28.81
CA GLY A 842 -59.60 -6.46 -28.90
C GLY A 842 -58.41 -6.61 -29.85
N ASN A 843 -58.01 -5.57 -30.55
CA ASN A 843 -56.85 -5.61 -31.42
C ASN A 843 -55.55 -5.70 -30.57
N THR A 844 -54.56 -6.49 -31.01
CA THR A 844 -53.32 -6.76 -30.33
C THR A 844 -52.08 -6.17 -31.03
N ASP A 845 -52.25 -5.49 -32.16
CA ASP A 845 -51.14 -4.84 -32.87
C ASP A 845 -50.64 -3.64 -32.08
N ASN A 846 -49.31 -3.58 -31.92
CA ASN A 846 -48.63 -2.44 -31.29
C ASN A 846 -47.23 -2.29 -31.94
N PRO A 847 -46.99 -1.25 -32.72
CA PRO A 847 -47.87 -0.13 -33.13
C PRO A 847 -49.13 -0.57 -33.91
N ARG A 848 -50.23 0.19 -33.75
CA ARG A 848 -51.46 -0.02 -34.47
C ARG A 848 -51.72 1.15 -35.39
N THR A 849 -51.97 0.85 -36.65
CA THR A 849 -52.41 1.83 -37.64
C THR A 849 -53.93 1.76 -37.80
N ILE A 850 -54.59 2.91 -37.69
CA ILE A 850 -56.07 3.02 -37.87
C ILE A 850 -56.38 3.99 -38.99
N THR A 851 -57.44 3.72 -39.72
CA THR A 851 -58.03 4.70 -40.63
C THR A 851 -59.07 5.53 -39.87
N VAL A 852 -58.91 6.85 -39.88
CA VAL A 852 -59.80 7.75 -39.13
C VAL A 852 -61.05 7.96 -39.95
N THR A 853 -62.21 7.43 -39.46
CA THR A 853 -63.53 7.50 -40.12
C THR A 853 -64.51 8.37 -39.34
N GLY A 854 -64.14 8.85 -38.16
CA GLY A 854 -64.93 9.65 -37.25
C GLY A 854 -64.15 9.91 -35.99
N ASP A 855 -64.76 10.57 -34.96
CA ASP A 855 -64.14 10.64 -33.62
C ASP A 855 -64.00 9.24 -33.06
N MET A 856 -62.79 8.87 -32.68
CA MET A 856 -62.45 7.51 -32.22
C MET A 856 -61.76 7.57 -30.89
N THR A 857 -62.06 6.61 -30.00
CA THR A 857 -61.38 6.50 -28.70
C THR A 857 -60.81 5.09 -28.59
N PHE A 858 -59.51 5.06 -28.29
CA PHE A 858 -58.82 3.81 -28.04
C PHE A 858 -58.20 3.82 -26.64
N THR A 859 -58.26 2.66 -25.98
CA THR A 859 -57.66 2.48 -24.65
C THR A 859 -56.79 1.25 -24.68
N ALA A 860 -55.54 1.40 -24.30
CA ALA A 860 -54.60 0.32 -24.19
C ALA A 860 -54.67 -0.36 -22.83
N GLU A 861 -54.81 -1.65 -22.82
CA GLU A 861 -54.74 -2.50 -21.62
C GLU A 861 -53.33 -3.01 -21.44
N PHE A 862 -52.79 -2.76 -20.27
CA PHE A 862 -51.46 -3.25 -19.85
C PHE A 862 -51.62 -4.26 -18.74
N ALA A 863 -50.71 -5.23 -18.67
CA ALA A 863 -50.62 -6.18 -17.59
C ALA A 863 -49.18 -6.27 -17.08
N PRO A 864 -48.98 -6.48 -15.77
CA PRO A 864 -47.66 -6.83 -15.31
C PRO A 864 -47.27 -8.18 -15.92
N VAL A 865 -46.02 -8.33 -16.38
CA VAL A 865 -45.46 -9.65 -16.70
C VAL A 865 -45.64 -10.51 -15.48
N GLY A 866 -46.59 -11.42 -15.55
CA GLY A 866 -47.30 -11.99 -14.42
C GLY A 866 -46.32 -12.62 -13.43
N SER A 867 -46.60 -12.40 -12.18
CA SER A 867 -46.55 -13.48 -11.22
C SER A 867 -47.59 -14.54 -11.66
N ALA A 868 -47.31 -15.29 -12.72
CA ALA A 868 -48.07 -16.47 -13.05
C ALA A 868 -47.75 -17.47 -11.94
N VAL A 869 -48.63 -17.50 -10.95
CA VAL A 869 -48.89 -18.73 -10.23
C VAL A 869 -49.49 -19.65 -11.29
N GLU A 870 -48.69 -20.40 -12.04
CA GLU A 870 -49.14 -21.61 -12.65
C GLU A 870 -49.45 -22.55 -11.51
N THR A 871 -50.72 -22.61 -11.12
CA THR A 871 -51.29 -23.77 -10.46
C THR A 871 -51.23 -24.93 -11.44
N LEU A 872 -50.16 -25.68 -11.35
CA LEU A 872 -50.06 -26.99 -12.01
C LEU A 872 -51.09 -27.89 -11.37
N GLU A 873 -52.20 -28.10 -12.07
CA GLU A 873 -53.08 -29.22 -11.79
C GLU A 873 -52.29 -30.51 -12.03
N ASN A 874 -52.33 -31.36 -11.00
CA ASN A 874 -51.77 -32.74 -10.90
C ASN A 874 -50.35 -32.89 -10.41
N GLY A 875 -50.17 -33.00 -9.08
CA GLY A 875 -49.23 -33.94 -8.46
C GLY A 875 -47.82 -33.50 -8.27
N GLU A 876 -47.42 -32.28 -8.58
CA GLU A 876 -46.06 -31.77 -8.34
C GLU A 876 -46.05 -30.75 -7.19
N ARG A 877 -45.03 -30.91 -6.32
CA ARG A 877 -44.74 -30.16 -5.09
C ARG A 877 -44.70 -28.67 -5.35
N GLY A 878 -45.54 -27.90 -4.68
CA GLY A 878 -45.72 -26.44 -4.89
C GLY A 878 -44.70 -25.62 -4.08
N ILE A 879 -44.19 -24.55 -4.69
CA ILE A 879 -43.39 -23.54 -3.99
C ILE A 879 -44.10 -22.20 -4.20
N TYR A 880 -44.54 -21.55 -3.09
CA TYR A 880 -45.25 -20.26 -3.15
C TYR A 880 -44.95 -19.42 -1.90
N ALA A 881 -45.28 -18.15 -1.94
CA ALA A 881 -45.08 -17.25 -0.80
C ALA A 881 -46.41 -16.60 -0.35
N THR A 882 -46.61 -16.53 0.95
CA THR A 882 -47.70 -15.74 1.58
C THR A 882 -47.13 -14.70 2.51
N GLY A 883 -47.20 -13.41 2.14
CA GLY A 883 -46.49 -12.35 2.87
C GLY A 883 -44.99 -12.62 2.89
N ARG A 884 -44.39 -12.65 4.06
CA ARG A 884 -42.95 -12.94 4.24
C ARG A 884 -42.64 -14.43 4.43
N THR A 885 -43.62 -15.29 4.35
CA THR A 885 -43.41 -16.73 4.54
C THR A 885 -43.40 -17.46 3.20
N LEU A 886 -42.31 -18.11 2.91
CA LEU A 886 -42.14 -19.04 1.80
C LEU A 886 -42.63 -20.42 2.21
N HIS A 887 -43.52 -21.00 1.44
CA HIS A 887 -44.00 -22.36 1.62
C HIS A 887 -43.41 -23.27 0.56
N VAL A 888 -42.86 -24.41 0.99
CA VAL A 888 -42.23 -25.40 0.09
C VAL A 888 -42.77 -26.78 0.37
N GLU A 889 -43.60 -27.29 -0.55
CA GLU A 889 -44.15 -28.63 -0.49
C GLU A 889 -43.16 -29.64 -1.11
N ASN A 890 -42.12 -29.99 -0.35
CA ASN A 890 -40.99 -30.81 -0.84
C ASN A 890 -40.95 -32.24 -0.32
N GLY A 891 -42.02 -32.68 0.37
CA GLY A 891 -42.10 -34.06 0.91
C GLY A 891 -40.99 -34.41 1.92
N GLY A 892 -40.41 -33.40 2.59
CA GLY A 892 -39.35 -33.59 3.62
C GLY A 892 -37.91 -33.58 3.09
N GLU A 893 -37.70 -33.38 1.81
CA GLU A 893 -36.35 -33.19 1.25
C GLU A 893 -35.78 -31.83 1.59
N SER A 894 -34.48 -31.75 1.76
CA SER A 894 -33.81 -30.45 2.05
C SER A 894 -33.76 -29.56 0.81
N TYR A 895 -33.98 -28.27 1.03
CA TYR A 895 -33.88 -27.24 -0.01
C TYR A 895 -33.06 -26.05 0.46
N ARG A 896 -32.63 -25.23 -0.47
CA ARG A 896 -31.86 -24.03 -0.20
C ARG A 896 -32.57 -22.81 -0.78
N VAL A 897 -32.58 -21.72 -0.04
CA VAL A 897 -33.15 -20.45 -0.48
C VAL A 897 -32.02 -19.41 -0.59
N TYR A 898 -31.96 -18.76 -1.72
CA TYR A 898 -30.98 -17.71 -1.99
C TYR A 898 -31.73 -16.40 -2.28
N THR A 899 -31.14 -15.27 -1.92
CA THR A 899 -31.57 -13.98 -2.45
C THR A 899 -31.32 -13.93 -3.97
N ALA A 900 -31.94 -12.99 -4.68
CA ALA A 900 -31.66 -12.77 -6.11
C ALA A 900 -30.17 -12.46 -6.39
N ALA A 901 -29.44 -11.92 -5.40
CA ALA A 901 -28.01 -11.67 -5.46
C ALA A 901 -27.12 -12.92 -5.14
N GLY A 902 -27.73 -14.12 -5.05
CA GLY A 902 -27.01 -15.39 -4.83
C GLY A 902 -26.60 -15.66 -3.38
N ARG A 903 -27.00 -14.83 -2.39
CA ARG A 903 -26.70 -15.08 -0.98
C ARG A 903 -27.63 -16.14 -0.41
N LEU A 904 -27.08 -17.20 0.16
CA LEU A 904 -27.85 -18.25 0.86
C LEU A 904 -28.48 -17.65 2.13
N VAL A 905 -29.81 -17.79 2.28
CA VAL A 905 -30.58 -17.28 3.42
C VAL A 905 -31.23 -18.39 4.25
N TYR A 906 -31.42 -19.57 3.66
CA TYR A 906 -31.97 -20.72 4.36
C TYR A 906 -31.48 -22.03 3.73
N THR A 907 -31.25 -23.04 4.57
CA THR A 907 -31.06 -24.45 4.18
C THR A 907 -31.75 -25.32 5.20
N GLY A 908 -32.67 -26.15 4.77
CA GLY A 908 -33.40 -27.04 5.62
C GLY A 908 -34.51 -27.77 4.85
N ASN A 909 -35.43 -28.40 5.57
CA ASN A 909 -36.53 -29.15 5.02
C ASN A 909 -37.89 -28.73 5.63
N ASP A 910 -37.95 -27.57 6.28
CA ASP A 910 -39.18 -27.05 6.84
C ASP A 910 -40.21 -26.78 5.73
N SER A 911 -41.47 -27.13 5.94
CA SER A 911 -42.55 -26.89 4.96
C SER A 911 -42.86 -25.39 4.75
N SER A 912 -42.30 -24.53 5.61
CA SER A 912 -42.37 -23.07 5.46
C SER A 912 -41.21 -22.38 6.18
N VAL A 913 -40.70 -21.27 5.62
CA VAL A 913 -39.66 -20.43 6.20
C VAL A 913 -40.05 -18.95 6.07
N THR A 914 -39.96 -18.22 7.17
CA THR A 914 -40.21 -16.77 7.16
C THR A 914 -38.89 -16.04 6.88
N LEU A 915 -38.90 -15.22 5.83
CA LEU A 915 -37.73 -14.49 5.37
C LEU A 915 -37.67 -13.09 5.99
N SER A 916 -36.48 -12.61 6.26
CA SER A 916 -36.26 -11.35 6.99
C SER A 916 -36.64 -10.09 6.20
N ALA A 917 -36.70 -10.16 4.88
CA ALA A 917 -37.02 -9.03 4.01
C ALA A 917 -37.92 -9.48 2.84
N PRO A 918 -38.76 -8.60 2.30
CA PRO A 918 -39.45 -8.84 1.04
C PRO A 918 -38.46 -8.82 -0.12
N GLY A 919 -38.73 -9.50 -1.21
CA GLY A 919 -37.83 -9.53 -2.37
C GLY A 919 -38.03 -10.79 -3.23
N MET A 920 -37.19 -10.89 -4.27
CA MET A 920 -37.10 -12.09 -5.11
C MET A 920 -36.12 -13.09 -4.50
N TYR A 921 -36.55 -14.33 -4.40
CA TYR A 921 -35.74 -15.43 -3.88
C TYR A 921 -35.69 -16.58 -4.88
N ILE A 922 -34.59 -17.33 -4.87
CA ILE A 922 -34.40 -18.54 -5.68
C ILE A 922 -34.38 -19.72 -4.72
N VAL A 923 -35.32 -20.64 -4.94
CA VAL A 923 -35.43 -21.87 -4.13
C VAL A 923 -34.91 -23.04 -4.96
N HIS A 924 -33.90 -23.72 -4.43
CA HIS A 924 -33.32 -24.94 -5.02
C HIS A 924 -33.82 -26.18 -4.27
N THR A 925 -34.47 -27.07 -4.96
CA THR A 925 -34.92 -28.36 -4.46
C THR A 925 -34.36 -29.45 -5.38
N GLY A 926 -33.36 -30.22 -4.92
CA GLY A 926 -32.68 -31.20 -5.78
C GLY A 926 -32.06 -30.51 -7.01
N ASP A 927 -32.37 -30.97 -8.21
CA ASP A 927 -31.85 -30.44 -9.48
C ASP A 927 -32.68 -29.29 -10.08
N ARG A 928 -33.67 -28.78 -9.35
CA ARG A 928 -34.60 -27.74 -9.82
C ARG A 928 -34.41 -26.44 -9.06
N SER A 929 -34.67 -25.34 -9.77
CA SER A 929 -34.61 -23.99 -9.20
C SER A 929 -35.86 -23.21 -9.59
N GLN A 930 -36.50 -22.56 -8.62
CA GLN A 930 -37.69 -21.74 -8.85
C GLN A 930 -37.51 -20.35 -8.22
N LYS A 931 -37.90 -19.31 -8.96
CA LYS A 931 -37.91 -17.93 -8.44
C LYS A 931 -39.27 -17.65 -7.79
N VAL A 932 -39.26 -17.07 -6.60
CA VAL A 932 -40.46 -16.75 -5.84
C VAL A 932 -40.37 -15.32 -5.31
N ALA A 933 -41.42 -14.54 -5.54
CA ALA A 933 -41.52 -13.21 -4.96
C ALA A 933 -42.13 -13.30 -3.57
N VAL A 934 -41.45 -12.78 -2.58
CA VAL A 934 -41.86 -12.68 -1.19
C VAL A 934 -42.20 -11.20 -0.89
N LYS A 935 -43.41 -10.92 -0.49
CA LYS A 935 -43.94 -9.55 -0.26
C LYS A 935 -43.71 -9.09 1.17
#